data_d18bc37c0f7c9ddb6237b2400de5ce66
#
_entry.id   d18bc37c0f7c9ddb6237b2400de5ce66
#
_cell.length_a   1.000
_cell.length_b   1.000
_cell.length_c   1.000
_cell.angle_alpha   90.00
_cell.angle_beta   90.00
_cell.angle_gamma   90.00
#
_symmetry.space_group_name_H-M   'P 1'
#
loop_
_entity.id
_entity.type
_entity.pdbx_description
1 polymer ?
#
loop_
_entity_poly.entity_id
_entity_poly.type
_entity_poly.pdbx_seq_one_letter_code
_entity_poly.pdbx_strand_id
1 'polypeptide(L)'
;MYKRQTEDGPGWDQADWADARLETDSGQTIWLDSESSVLPFLYASPPFSFSYGGRPSSVLLNTWKRQVSTRALPGRTEHTVSWTDPQTGLAVTAVASGFTGYPAVDWVLTFENRGNADTPAISDIQALDILVRAGSGKRPAVLHQLRGDSCGETSFQPFAVSMGAGDAARIASAGGRPSQADAFPFFNFEYGDRGVIAAVGWTGQWAASVERSSGGSARMRAGMAEIDLFLRPGEKIRSPRILLLAWSGDRQAAHNRFRRLLLWHYMPKSGGRPLRLPVALQTFDRYHPDPGWATEEGQKEGVEFARRAGFDTWWLDAAWFPGGFPNGVGNWQCKPDAFPSGLKPVSDACHARKMQFVLWFEPERVAAGSDIAREHPEFVFGGEGGGLFRLDDPAARQWLTDLLSRRISEYGVDVYRNDFNIDPLDYWKSADEPGRRGMTEIRYVEGLYRMWDDLLARHPGLWIDNCASGGRRIDLEMLSRSVPLWRSDTNCRPGAEDWSQSQGCGLSMYVPLHTAAAWSPDAYTVRSSATAGLLCEWDYRDPAFPLAEAKAALAEAKENAKYWYGDFYPLTTLAPSAEQFLAFQLHRPDLGEGLVTAFRRPECATIGIIAGLSGLKAGAQYRLEMIGDDRKPSVTTASGRDLMDSGLELRIPDKRGSLIVRYKEMAGRAPKAAPDLRALKPFGR
;
A
#
# COMPACT_ATOMS: atom_id res chain seq x y z
N MET A 1 -31.05 11.02 19.07
CA MET A 1 -30.53 12.14 18.28
C MET A 1 -30.33 13.34 19.18
N TYR A 2 -29.21 13.46 19.87
CA TYR A 2 -28.80 14.64 20.61
C TYR A 2 -27.37 14.98 20.25
N LYS A 3 -27.20 16.07 19.49
CA LYS A 3 -25.91 16.74 19.33
C LYS A 3 -25.54 17.32 20.70
N ARG A 4 -24.53 16.78 21.36
CA ARG A 4 -23.78 17.52 22.36
C ARG A 4 -22.60 18.16 21.63
N GLN A 5 -22.71 19.45 21.34
CA GLN A 5 -21.56 20.29 21.10
C GLN A 5 -20.81 20.40 22.43
N THR A 6 -19.57 19.94 22.48
CA THR A 6 -18.63 20.30 23.55
C THR A 6 -17.99 21.63 23.18
N GLU A 7 -17.87 22.53 24.15
CA GLU A 7 -17.43 23.92 23.97
C GLU A 7 -15.91 24.10 23.71
N ASP A 8 -15.18 23.03 23.40
CA ASP A 8 -13.72 22.99 23.42
C ASP A 8 -13.07 23.03 22.03
N GLY A 9 -13.63 23.73 21.07
CA GLY A 9 -12.98 24.03 19.78
C GLY A 9 -12.68 22.79 18.90
N PRO A 10 -12.38 22.95 17.60
CA PRO A 10 -12.24 21.84 16.64
C PRO A 10 -10.83 21.24 16.69
N GLY A 11 -10.44 20.70 17.81
CA GLY A 11 -9.26 19.86 17.95
C GLY A 11 -9.72 18.42 18.09
N TRP A 12 -9.61 17.62 17.00
CA TRP A 12 -9.81 16.17 17.02
C TRP A 12 -11.05 15.73 17.81
N ASP A 13 -12.22 16.06 17.30
CA ASP A 13 -13.48 15.70 17.94
C ASP A 13 -13.62 14.17 17.93
N GLN A 14 -13.30 13.52 19.05
CA GLN A 14 -13.51 12.09 19.27
C GLN A 14 -14.99 11.73 19.47
N ALA A 15 -15.88 12.71 19.48
CA ALA A 15 -17.30 12.52 19.79
C ALA A 15 -18.10 11.84 18.65
N ASP A 16 -17.57 11.74 17.44
CA ASP A 16 -18.27 11.12 16.30
C ASP A 16 -18.23 9.57 16.29
N TRP A 17 -17.70 8.95 17.34
CA TRP A 17 -17.47 7.51 17.42
C TRP A 17 -18.60 6.72 18.10
N ALA A 18 -19.52 7.39 18.74
CA ALA A 18 -20.48 6.76 19.64
C ALA A 18 -21.45 5.75 19.00
N ASP A 19 -21.37 5.52 17.69
CA ASP A 19 -22.31 4.65 16.95
C ASP A 19 -21.66 3.69 15.94
N ALA A 20 -20.33 3.50 15.95
CA ALA A 20 -19.67 2.50 15.11
C ALA A 20 -19.97 1.09 15.65
N ARG A 21 -20.94 0.40 15.05
CA ARG A 21 -21.40 -0.91 15.50
C ARG A 21 -21.58 -1.89 14.34
N LEU A 22 -21.32 -3.14 14.61
CA LEU A 22 -21.76 -4.30 13.82
C LEU A 22 -22.92 -4.95 14.55
N GLU A 23 -23.97 -5.32 13.84
CA GLU A 23 -25.05 -6.13 14.42
C GLU A 23 -24.96 -7.55 13.89
N THR A 24 -24.94 -8.54 14.78
CA THR A 24 -24.85 -9.95 14.42
C THR A 24 -26.22 -10.49 14.02
N ASP A 25 -26.26 -11.67 13.36
CA ASP A 25 -27.51 -12.36 13.00
C ASP A 25 -28.40 -12.67 14.21
N SER A 26 -27.82 -12.80 15.41
CA SER A 26 -28.53 -12.97 16.67
C SER A 26 -29.14 -11.67 17.23
N GLY A 27 -28.98 -10.54 16.54
CA GLY A 27 -29.45 -9.22 16.99
C GLY A 27 -28.55 -8.55 18.05
N GLN A 28 -27.38 -9.10 18.30
CA GLN A 28 -26.42 -8.49 19.22
C GLN A 28 -25.68 -7.34 18.53
N THR A 29 -25.64 -6.19 19.20
CA THR A 29 -24.88 -5.03 18.74
C THR A 29 -23.46 -5.07 19.26
N ILE A 30 -22.47 -4.96 18.36
CA ILE A 30 -21.06 -4.90 18.67
C ILE A 30 -20.55 -3.51 18.35
N TRP A 31 -20.15 -2.79 19.38
CA TRP A 31 -19.59 -1.45 19.26
C TRP A 31 -18.10 -1.56 18.92
N LEU A 32 -17.66 -1.03 17.78
CA LEU A 32 -16.25 -1.06 17.36
C LEU A 32 -15.39 0.04 18.01
N ASP A 33 -16.01 0.89 18.81
CA ASP A 33 -15.40 2.03 19.48
C ASP A 33 -14.79 1.74 20.86
N SER A 34 -15.02 0.52 21.39
CA SER A 34 -14.46 0.12 22.68
C SER A 34 -13.56 -1.12 22.55
N GLU A 35 -12.45 -1.14 23.29
CA GLU A 35 -11.56 -2.30 23.38
C GLU A 35 -12.28 -3.58 23.83
N SER A 36 -13.39 -3.42 24.56
CA SER A 36 -14.22 -4.54 25.04
C SER A 36 -15.11 -5.16 23.96
N SER A 37 -15.26 -4.55 22.79
CA SER A 37 -16.17 -5.01 21.73
C SER A 37 -15.56 -6.01 20.75
N VAL A 38 -14.23 -6.10 20.65
CA VAL A 38 -13.55 -7.05 19.75
C VAL A 38 -13.78 -8.51 20.18
N LEU A 39 -13.78 -8.78 21.47
CA LEU A 39 -14.00 -10.15 22.00
C LEU A 39 -15.40 -10.70 21.68
N PRO A 40 -16.50 -9.99 21.96
CA PRO A 40 -17.83 -10.44 21.56
C PRO A 40 -17.95 -10.69 20.06
N PHE A 41 -17.34 -9.82 19.23
CA PHE A 41 -17.30 -9.97 17.77
C PHE A 41 -16.67 -11.29 17.33
N LEU A 42 -15.58 -11.73 17.98
CA LEU A 42 -14.87 -12.94 17.60
C LEU A 42 -15.57 -14.23 18.00
N TYR A 43 -16.28 -14.29 19.12
CA TYR A 43 -16.82 -15.55 19.60
C TYR A 43 -18.33 -15.63 19.79
N ALA A 44 -19.03 -14.54 19.82
CA ALA A 44 -20.50 -14.58 19.75
C ALA A 44 -21.00 -14.80 18.32
N SER A 45 -20.27 -14.25 17.33
CA SER A 45 -20.52 -14.43 15.92
C SER A 45 -19.18 -14.27 15.16
N PRO A 46 -18.38 -15.33 15.00
CA PRO A 46 -17.09 -15.24 14.35
C PRO A 46 -17.19 -14.53 12.97
N PRO A 47 -16.33 -13.54 12.68
CA PRO A 47 -16.39 -12.76 11.44
C PRO A 47 -15.79 -13.50 10.25
N PHE A 48 -15.75 -14.81 10.31
CA PHE A 48 -15.18 -15.71 9.33
C PHE A 48 -15.97 -16.99 9.23
N SER A 49 -15.81 -17.71 8.13
CA SER A 49 -16.37 -19.05 7.96
C SER A 49 -15.42 -19.99 7.21
N PHE A 50 -15.64 -21.27 7.35
CA PHE A 50 -14.98 -22.34 6.60
C PHE A 50 -15.84 -23.61 6.62
N SER A 51 -15.54 -24.54 5.73
CA SER A 51 -16.10 -25.89 5.73
C SER A 51 -15.04 -26.87 6.21
N TYR A 52 -15.42 -27.83 7.06
CA TYR A 52 -14.55 -28.88 7.58
C TYR A 52 -15.24 -30.24 7.53
N GLY A 53 -14.71 -31.16 6.73
CA GLY A 53 -15.37 -32.43 6.45
C GLY A 53 -16.79 -32.26 5.91
N GLY A 54 -17.02 -31.23 5.07
CA GLY A 54 -18.33 -30.90 4.50
C GLY A 54 -19.31 -30.20 5.47
N ARG A 55 -18.91 -29.91 6.72
CA ARG A 55 -19.75 -29.25 7.73
C ARG A 55 -19.35 -27.79 7.92
N PRO A 56 -20.28 -26.84 8.02
CA PRO A 56 -19.96 -25.42 8.18
C PRO A 56 -19.40 -25.11 9.58
N SER A 57 -18.44 -24.20 9.65
CA SER A 57 -17.80 -23.76 10.89
C SER A 57 -18.77 -23.21 11.92
N SER A 58 -19.87 -22.58 11.49
CA SER A 58 -20.91 -22.05 12.38
C SER A 58 -21.59 -23.13 13.26
N VAL A 59 -21.62 -24.38 12.79
CA VAL A 59 -22.09 -25.53 13.58
C VAL A 59 -20.98 -26.10 14.45
N LEU A 60 -19.77 -26.23 13.90
CA LEU A 60 -18.64 -26.91 14.52
C LEU A 60 -18.08 -26.14 15.72
N LEU A 61 -17.81 -24.83 15.54
CA LEU A 61 -17.16 -23.99 16.54
C LEU A 61 -17.97 -23.89 17.85
N ASN A 62 -19.27 -24.08 17.80
CA ASN A 62 -20.13 -24.13 19.00
C ASN A 62 -19.89 -25.36 19.85
N THR A 63 -19.31 -26.44 19.28
CA THR A 63 -19.06 -27.70 19.95
C THR A 63 -17.60 -27.93 20.33
N TRP A 64 -16.70 -27.14 19.77
CA TRP A 64 -15.26 -27.26 19.98
C TRP A 64 -14.81 -26.60 21.26
N LYS A 65 -13.75 -27.17 21.87
CA LYS A 65 -13.13 -26.57 23.06
C LYS A 65 -12.54 -25.22 22.73
N ARG A 66 -12.98 -24.16 23.43
CA ARG A 66 -12.56 -22.79 23.22
C ARG A 66 -11.62 -22.31 24.33
N GLN A 67 -10.58 -21.55 23.92
CA GLN A 67 -9.66 -20.83 24.81
C GLN A 67 -9.57 -19.38 24.35
N VAL A 68 -9.45 -18.43 25.30
CA VAL A 68 -9.38 -17.01 25.03
C VAL A 68 -8.25 -16.38 25.84
N SER A 69 -7.49 -15.49 25.22
CA SER A 69 -6.50 -14.66 25.92
C SER A 69 -6.48 -13.25 25.31
N THR A 70 -6.04 -12.28 26.11
CA THR A 70 -5.95 -10.88 25.71
C THR A 70 -4.61 -10.32 26.15
N ARG A 71 -4.01 -9.49 25.29
CA ARG A 71 -2.73 -8.84 25.54
C ARG A 71 -2.77 -7.38 25.10
N ALA A 72 -2.50 -6.46 26.01
CA ALA A 72 -2.31 -5.05 25.67
C ALA A 72 -0.94 -4.85 25.00
N LEU A 73 -0.92 -4.12 23.89
CA LEU A 73 0.25 -3.71 23.13
C LEU A 73 0.22 -2.19 22.93
N PRO A 74 1.36 -1.55 22.63
CA PRO A 74 1.36 -0.13 22.31
C PRO A 74 0.42 0.22 21.14
N GLY A 75 -0.62 1.04 21.42
CA GLY A 75 -1.59 1.50 20.44
C GLY A 75 -2.62 0.48 19.98
N ARG A 76 -2.65 -0.74 20.56
CA ARG A 76 -3.66 -1.77 20.22
C ARG A 76 -3.82 -2.81 21.33
N THR A 77 -4.94 -3.46 21.32
CA THR A 77 -5.20 -4.65 22.17
C THR A 77 -5.35 -5.87 21.28
N GLU A 78 -4.59 -6.92 21.57
CA GLU A 78 -4.63 -8.18 20.84
C GLU A 78 -5.47 -9.20 21.60
N HIS A 79 -6.37 -9.87 20.90
CA HIS A 79 -7.24 -10.92 21.39
C HIS A 79 -6.97 -12.20 20.61
N THR A 80 -6.71 -13.29 21.31
CA THR A 80 -6.54 -14.61 20.71
C THR A 80 -7.68 -15.51 21.17
N VAL A 81 -8.37 -16.09 20.18
CA VAL A 81 -9.41 -17.11 20.42
C VAL A 81 -9.04 -18.36 19.65
N SER A 82 -8.95 -19.49 20.35
CA SER A 82 -8.65 -20.79 19.76
C SER A 82 -9.80 -21.76 19.97
N TRP A 83 -10.15 -22.50 18.94
CA TRP A 83 -11.11 -23.61 18.97
C TRP A 83 -10.37 -24.90 18.60
N THR A 84 -10.58 -25.96 19.33
CA THR A 84 -9.96 -27.25 19.06
C THR A 84 -11.04 -28.33 18.93
N ASP A 85 -11.04 -29.00 17.77
CA ASP A 85 -11.87 -30.16 17.53
C ASP A 85 -11.45 -31.31 18.45
N PRO A 86 -12.33 -31.81 19.33
CA PRO A 86 -11.98 -32.91 20.27
C PRO A 86 -11.79 -34.26 19.57
N GLN A 87 -12.25 -34.41 18.32
CA GLN A 87 -12.18 -35.66 17.57
C GLN A 87 -10.92 -35.81 16.73
N THR A 88 -10.54 -34.76 16.02
CA THR A 88 -9.42 -34.78 15.05
C THR A 88 -8.18 -34.05 15.54
N GLY A 89 -8.33 -33.16 16.52
CA GLY A 89 -7.25 -32.31 16.99
C GLY A 89 -6.99 -31.09 16.10
N LEU A 90 -7.83 -30.80 15.10
CA LEU A 90 -7.72 -29.54 14.35
C LEU A 90 -7.92 -28.34 15.28
N ALA A 91 -6.93 -27.46 15.37
CA ALA A 91 -7.01 -26.20 16.09
C ALA A 91 -7.16 -25.04 15.12
N VAL A 92 -8.21 -24.23 15.29
CA VAL A 92 -8.41 -22.97 14.56
C VAL A 92 -8.20 -21.84 15.55
N THR A 93 -7.27 -20.93 15.23
CA THR A 93 -6.94 -19.79 16.10
C THR A 93 -7.14 -18.50 15.34
N ALA A 94 -7.95 -17.59 15.89
CA ALA A 94 -8.08 -16.22 15.43
C ALA A 94 -7.25 -15.31 16.34
N VAL A 95 -6.34 -14.53 15.76
CA VAL A 95 -5.61 -13.45 16.44
C VAL A 95 -6.12 -12.15 15.87
N ALA A 96 -6.78 -11.33 16.70
CA ALA A 96 -7.38 -10.07 16.31
C ALA A 96 -6.81 -8.90 17.10
N SER A 97 -6.66 -7.74 16.45
CA SER A 97 -6.21 -6.51 17.10
C SER A 97 -7.27 -5.41 16.94
N GLY A 98 -7.67 -4.79 18.06
CA GLY A 98 -8.38 -3.53 18.09
C GLY A 98 -7.40 -2.37 18.24
N PHE A 99 -7.57 -1.30 17.45
CA PHE A 99 -6.62 -0.18 17.38
C PHE A 99 -7.11 0.99 18.24
N THR A 100 -6.30 1.46 19.19
CA THR A 100 -6.63 2.60 20.05
C THR A 100 -6.82 3.87 19.21
N GLY A 101 -7.97 4.52 19.34
CA GLY A 101 -8.30 5.75 18.59
C GLY A 101 -8.76 5.53 17.14
N TYR A 102 -8.96 4.27 16.74
CA TYR A 102 -9.52 3.93 15.43
C TYR A 102 -10.67 2.93 15.57
N PRO A 103 -11.82 3.10 14.86
CA PRO A 103 -12.89 2.13 14.80
C PRO A 103 -12.48 1.00 13.86
N ALA A 104 -11.40 0.35 14.16
CA ALA A 104 -10.78 -0.61 13.30
C ALA A 104 -10.37 -1.86 14.06
N VAL A 105 -10.53 -2.99 13.39
CA VAL A 105 -10.11 -4.31 13.86
C VAL A 105 -9.46 -5.06 12.72
N ASP A 106 -8.35 -5.73 13.00
CA ASP A 106 -7.79 -6.72 12.07
C ASP A 106 -7.78 -8.10 12.70
N TRP A 107 -7.67 -9.14 11.85
CA TRP A 107 -7.43 -10.50 12.30
C TRP A 107 -6.79 -11.37 11.25
N VAL A 108 -6.19 -12.46 11.73
CA VAL A 108 -5.66 -13.57 10.93
C VAL A 108 -6.13 -14.87 11.58
N LEU A 109 -6.51 -15.84 10.76
CA LEU A 109 -6.80 -17.20 11.20
C LEU A 109 -5.59 -18.10 10.96
N THR A 110 -5.39 -19.06 11.84
CA THR A 110 -4.48 -20.18 11.61
C THR A 110 -5.21 -21.49 11.84
N PHE A 111 -4.90 -22.47 11.00
CA PHE A 111 -5.40 -23.85 11.10
C PHE A 111 -4.21 -24.74 11.33
N GLU A 112 -4.22 -25.52 12.40
CA GLU A 112 -3.12 -26.40 12.81
C GLU A 112 -3.63 -27.79 13.13
N ASN A 113 -3.07 -28.79 12.48
CA ASN A 113 -3.36 -30.19 12.83
C ASN A 113 -2.50 -30.62 14.02
N ARG A 114 -3.10 -30.69 15.20
CA ARG A 114 -2.50 -31.18 16.44
C ARG A 114 -2.79 -32.64 16.70
N GLY A 115 -3.52 -33.30 15.80
CA GLY A 115 -3.80 -34.72 15.82
C GLY A 115 -2.65 -35.56 15.28
N ASN A 116 -2.88 -36.88 15.20
CA ASN A 116 -1.91 -37.86 14.74
C ASN A 116 -2.28 -38.50 13.38
N ALA A 117 -3.33 -38.01 12.75
CA ALA A 117 -3.79 -38.41 11.42
C ALA A 117 -4.07 -37.16 10.56
N ASP A 118 -4.17 -37.36 9.24
CA ASP A 118 -4.58 -36.28 8.33
C ASP A 118 -5.98 -35.79 8.71
N THR A 119 -6.18 -34.47 8.60
CA THR A 119 -7.51 -33.91 8.87
C THR A 119 -8.49 -34.24 7.77
N PRO A 120 -9.81 -34.25 8.05
CA PRO A 120 -10.82 -34.04 7.02
C PRO A 120 -10.51 -32.78 6.18
N ALA A 121 -11.10 -32.72 4.97
CA ALA A 121 -10.90 -31.58 4.08
C ALA A 121 -11.36 -30.25 4.71
N ILE A 122 -10.51 -29.23 4.61
CA ILE A 122 -10.79 -27.84 4.95
C ILE A 122 -11.00 -27.10 3.63
N SER A 123 -12.15 -26.47 3.46
CA SER A 123 -12.47 -25.75 2.23
C SER A 123 -13.25 -24.46 2.52
N ASP A 124 -13.43 -23.62 1.51
CA ASP A 124 -14.19 -22.36 1.56
C ASP A 124 -13.78 -21.49 2.76
N ILE A 125 -12.46 -21.29 2.94
CA ILE A 125 -11.95 -20.42 4.01
C ILE A 125 -12.23 -18.96 3.66
N GLN A 126 -13.32 -18.42 4.21
CA GLN A 126 -13.67 -17.01 4.15
C GLN A 126 -13.09 -16.32 5.38
N ALA A 127 -11.94 -15.69 5.23
CA ALA A 127 -11.29 -14.97 6.33
C ALA A 127 -12.16 -13.79 6.81
N LEU A 128 -12.95 -13.21 5.91
CA LEU A 128 -14.05 -12.28 6.17
C LEU A 128 -15.37 -12.98 5.83
N ASP A 129 -16.31 -13.03 6.77
CA ASP A 129 -17.70 -13.41 6.54
C ASP A 129 -18.57 -12.72 7.57
N ILE A 130 -19.09 -11.53 7.20
CA ILE A 130 -19.89 -10.69 8.07
C ILE A 130 -21.20 -10.29 7.41
N LEU A 131 -22.21 -10.05 8.25
CA LEU A 131 -23.46 -9.41 7.84
C LEU A 131 -23.48 -7.97 8.31
N VAL A 132 -23.60 -7.04 7.34
CA VAL A 132 -23.74 -5.61 7.59
C VAL A 132 -25.21 -5.24 7.39
N ARG A 133 -25.85 -4.64 8.40
CA ARG A 133 -27.21 -4.12 8.26
C ARG A 133 -27.18 -2.78 7.55
N ALA A 134 -27.42 -2.81 6.24
CA ALA A 134 -27.42 -1.63 5.38
C ALA A 134 -28.69 -0.79 5.46
N GLY A 135 -29.59 -1.06 6.42
CA GLY A 135 -30.88 -0.38 6.61
C GLY A 135 -31.88 -0.60 5.47
N SER A 136 -33.15 -0.48 5.78
CA SER A 136 -34.25 -0.52 4.78
C SER A 136 -34.37 0.78 3.96
N GLY A 137 -33.31 1.61 3.93
CA GLY A 137 -33.31 2.94 3.34
C GLY A 137 -33.59 2.93 1.85
N LYS A 138 -34.31 3.93 1.36
CA LYS A 138 -34.61 4.17 -0.06
C LYS A 138 -33.37 4.44 -0.92
N ARG A 139 -32.19 4.68 -0.30
CA ARG A 139 -30.92 4.89 -1.02
C ARG A 139 -30.25 3.55 -1.28
N PRO A 140 -29.76 3.29 -2.50
CA PRO A 140 -28.94 2.14 -2.76
C PRO A 140 -27.65 2.21 -1.94
N ALA A 141 -27.10 1.06 -1.58
CA ALA A 141 -25.74 0.98 -1.08
C ALA A 141 -24.76 1.15 -2.24
N VAL A 142 -23.54 1.55 -1.96
CA VAL A 142 -22.50 1.78 -2.98
C VAL A 142 -21.23 1.03 -2.57
N LEU A 143 -20.71 0.22 -3.47
CA LEU A 143 -19.41 -0.42 -3.33
C LEU A 143 -18.36 0.38 -4.09
N HIS A 144 -17.51 1.10 -3.37
CA HIS A 144 -16.40 1.87 -3.92
C HIS A 144 -15.16 0.99 -4.01
N GLN A 145 -14.54 0.97 -5.17
CA GLN A 145 -13.40 0.12 -5.51
C GLN A 145 -12.30 0.92 -6.21
N LEU A 146 -11.11 0.35 -6.27
CA LEU A 146 -10.05 0.73 -7.19
C LEU A 146 -9.79 -0.42 -8.17
N ARG A 147 -9.39 -0.10 -9.39
CA ARG A 147 -8.70 -1.06 -10.25
C ARG A 147 -7.31 -1.35 -9.68
N GLY A 148 -6.76 -2.50 -9.97
CA GLY A 148 -5.35 -2.80 -9.74
C GLY A 148 -4.46 -2.16 -10.80
N ASP A 149 -3.18 -2.53 -10.81
CA ASP A 149 -2.26 -2.10 -11.84
C ASP A 149 -2.32 -3.01 -13.07
N SER A 150 -2.58 -2.40 -14.23
CA SER A 150 -2.54 -3.04 -15.55
C SER A 150 -1.40 -2.49 -16.43
N CYS A 151 -0.52 -1.64 -15.87
CA CYS A 151 0.48 -0.85 -16.59
C CYS A 151 -0.14 0.01 -17.70
N GLY A 152 -1.29 0.60 -17.43
CA GLY A 152 -2.07 1.39 -18.37
C GLY A 152 -2.76 2.59 -17.72
N GLU A 153 -3.50 3.32 -18.54
CA GLU A 153 -4.18 4.57 -18.14
C GLU A 153 -5.15 4.40 -16.98
N THR A 154 -5.80 3.23 -16.89
CA THR A 154 -6.84 2.93 -15.88
C THR A 154 -6.28 2.32 -14.58
N SER A 155 -4.96 2.13 -14.47
CA SER A 155 -4.33 1.65 -13.24
C SER A 155 -4.71 2.53 -12.06
N PHE A 156 -5.17 1.92 -10.96
CA PHE A 156 -5.65 2.58 -9.74
C PHE A 156 -6.82 3.57 -9.94
N GLN A 157 -7.58 3.43 -11.03
CA GLN A 157 -8.76 4.25 -11.24
C GLN A 157 -9.85 3.88 -10.23
N PRO A 158 -10.39 4.84 -9.46
CA PRO A 158 -11.53 4.60 -8.59
C PRO A 158 -12.82 4.44 -9.42
N PHE A 159 -13.67 3.51 -9.00
CA PHE A 159 -15.00 3.32 -9.54
C PHE A 159 -15.97 2.87 -8.44
N ALA A 160 -17.27 2.95 -8.72
CA ALA A 160 -18.30 2.61 -7.76
C ALA A 160 -19.42 1.80 -8.43
N VAL A 161 -19.91 0.81 -7.69
CA VAL A 161 -21.03 -0.04 -8.09
C VAL A 161 -22.20 0.26 -7.16
N SER A 162 -23.29 0.77 -7.73
CA SER A 162 -24.56 0.95 -7.00
C SER A 162 -25.22 -0.41 -6.79
N MET A 163 -25.59 -0.74 -5.56
CA MET A 163 -26.14 -2.04 -5.20
C MET A 163 -27.55 -1.90 -4.65
N GLY A 164 -28.53 -2.41 -5.40
CA GLY A 164 -29.91 -2.57 -4.99
C GLY A 164 -30.15 -3.82 -4.15
N ALA A 165 -31.40 -4.04 -3.75
CA ALA A 165 -31.78 -5.28 -3.07
C ALA A 165 -31.69 -6.48 -4.04
N GLY A 166 -31.00 -7.54 -3.63
CA GLY A 166 -30.76 -8.73 -4.43
C GLY A 166 -29.49 -8.67 -5.31
N ASP A 167 -28.80 -7.51 -5.35
CA ASP A 167 -27.57 -7.39 -6.14
C ASP A 167 -26.39 -8.07 -5.45
N ALA A 168 -25.47 -8.58 -6.28
CA ALA A 168 -24.21 -9.14 -5.86
C ALA A 168 -23.05 -8.55 -6.68
N ALA A 169 -21.93 -8.29 -6.02
CA ALA A 169 -20.69 -7.87 -6.63
C ALA A 169 -19.56 -8.81 -6.22
N ARG A 170 -18.63 -9.11 -7.14
CA ARG A 170 -17.43 -9.90 -6.87
C ARG A 170 -16.21 -9.12 -7.27
N ILE A 171 -15.18 -9.17 -6.42
CA ILE A 171 -13.84 -8.63 -6.65
C ILE A 171 -12.88 -9.82 -6.58
N ALA A 172 -12.00 -9.99 -7.55
CA ALA A 172 -11.02 -11.07 -7.52
C ALA A 172 -9.73 -10.63 -8.19
N SER A 173 -8.60 -10.95 -7.56
CA SER A 173 -7.28 -10.76 -8.17
C SER A 173 -7.05 -11.75 -9.32
N ALA A 174 -6.00 -11.52 -10.10
CA ALA A 174 -5.63 -12.33 -11.25
C ALA A 174 -4.16 -12.72 -11.22
N GLY A 175 -3.80 -13.84 -11.84
CA GLY A 175 -2.43 -14.30 -12.01
C GLY A 175 -1.68 -14.66 -10.72
N GLY A 176 -2.36 -14.64 -9.55
CA GLY A 176 -1.71 -14.84 -8.26
C GLY A 176 -1.08 -13.57 -7.66
N ARG A 177 -1.34 -12.39 -8.23
CA ARG A 177 -0.87 -11.09 -7.71
C ARG A 177 -2.04 -10.24 -7.18
N PRO A 178 -1.99 -9.70 -5.95
CA PRO A 178 -3.15 -9.20 -5.23
C PRO A 178 -3.81 -7.94 -5.79
N SER A 179 -3.04 -7.07 -6.46
CA SER A 179 -3.51 -5.78 -6.99
C SER A 179 -3.30 -5.68 -8.50
N GLN A 180 -3.62 -6.76 -9.22
CA GLN A 180 -3.50 -6.86 -10.67
C GLN A 180 -4.86 -6.70 -11.37
N ALA A 181 -4.85 -6.14 -12.57
CA ALA A 181 -5.99 -5.96 -13.45
C ALA A 181 -7.12 -5.13 -12.80
N ASP A 182 -8.33 -5.66 -12.70
CA ASP A 182 -9.50 -4.93 -12.20
C ASP A 182 -9.72 -5.03 -10.69
N ALA A 183 -8.76 -5.61 -9.94
CA ALA A 183 -8.90 -5.81 -8.51
C ALA A 183 -7.83 -5.11 -7.70
N PHE A 184 -8.26 -4.38 -6.70
CA PHE A 184 -7.42 -3.83 -5.63
C PHE A 184 -7.93 -4.33 -4.29
N PRO A 185 -7.08 -4.79 -3.36
CA PRO A 185 -7.53 -5.50 -2.16
C PRO A 185 -8.10 -4.60 -1.06
N PHE A 186 -8.38 -3.33 -1.37
CA PHE A 186 -9.05 -2.40 -0.46
C PHE A 186 -10.30 -1.85 -1.14
N PHE A 187 -11.44 -1.91 -0.43
CA PHE A 187 -12.72 -1.44 -0.94
C PHE A 187 -13.58 -0.88 0.19
N ASN A 188 -14.55 -0.04 -0.14
CA ASN A 188 -15.41 0.64 0.83
C ASN A 188 -16.88 0.40 0.49
N PHE A 189 -17.61 -0.26 1.37
CA PHE A 189 -19.05 -0.46 1.26
C PHE A 189 -19.79 0.61 2.04
N GLU A 190 -20.43 1.54 1.32
CA GLU A 190 -21.20 2.66 1.84
C GLU A 190 -22.69 2.35 1.85
N TYR A 191 -23.39 2.66 2.93
CA TYR A 191 -24.84 2.52 3.07
C TYR A 191 -25.42 3.64 3.93
N GLY A 192 -26.21 4.51 3.29
CA GLY A 192 -26.76 5.69 3.95
C GLY A 192 -25.68 6.74 4.25
N ASP A 193 -25.45 6.99 5.54
CA ASP A 193 -24.46 7.92 6.07
C ASP A 193 -23.28 7.22 6.78
N ARG A 194 -23.09 5.95 6.49
CA ARG A 194 -22.07 5.11 7.14
C ARG A 194 -21.51 4.06 6.18
N GLY A 195 -20.47 3.37 6.59
CA GLY A 195 -19.89 2.31 5.79
C GLY A 195 -18.78 1.54 6.50
N VAL A 196 -18.17 0.63 5.74
CA VAL A 196 -17.05 -0.19 6.17
C VAL A 196 -15.98 -0.18 5.08
N ILE A 197 -14.78 0.26 5.42
CA ILE A 197 -13.60 0.04 4.58
C ILE A 197 -13.02 -1.32 4.96
N ALA A 198 -12.88 -2.20 3.98
CA ALA A 198 -12.26 -3.51 4.13
C ALA A 198 -10.94 -3.56 3.37
N ALA A 199 -9.93 -4.20 3.97
CA ALA A 199 -8.66 -4.49 3.34
C ALA A 199 -8.31 -5.97 3.51
N VAL A 200 -7.88 -6.60 2.41
CA VAL A 200 -7.41 -7.97 2.36
C VAL A 200 -5.88 -7.96 2.29
N GLY A 201 -5.23 -8.64 3.22
CA GLY A 201 -3.79 -8.86 3.25
C GLY A 201 -3.46 -10.28 2.83
N TRP A 202 -3.31 -10.49 1.54
CA TRP A 202 -2.89 -11.75 0.95
C TRP A 202 -2.13 -11.50 -0.34
N THR A 203 -0.88 -11.88 -0.38
CA THR A 203 0.01 -11.65 -1.52
C THR A 203 -0.11 -12.77 -2.57
N GLY A 204 -1.29 -13.30 -2.73
CA GLY A 204 -1.66 -14.37 -3.66
C GLY A 204 -3.01 -14.13 -4.30
N GLN A 205 -3.67 -15.22 -4.71
CA GLN A 205 -4.97 -15.19 -5.35
C GLN A 205 -6.09 -15.10 -4.31
N TRP A 206 -6.72 -13.95 -4.21
CA TRP A 206 -7.85 -13.70 -3.31
C TRP A 206 -9.13 -13.35 -4.07
N ALA A 207 -10.26 -13.51 -3.39
CA ALA A 207 -11.55 -13.04 -3.87
C ALA A 207 -12.37 -12.47 -2.72
N ALA A 208 -13.24 -11.51 -3.05
CA ALA A 208 -14.26 -10.98 -2.14
C ALA A 208 -15.61 -10.91 -2.84
N SER A 209 -16.69 -10.97 -2.08
CA SER A 209 -18.04 -10.74 -2.55
C SER A 209 -18.82 -9.85 -1.58
N VAL A 210 -19.73 -9.05 -2.13
CA VAL A 210 -20.75 -8.33 -1.38
C VAL A 210 -22.11 -8.70 -1.96
N GLU A 211 -22.98 -9.27 -1.16
CA GLU A 211 -24.31 -9.73 -1.57
C GLU A 211 -25.38 -9.00 -0.74
N ARG A 212 -26.25 -8.28 -1.40
CA ARG A 212 -27.30 -7.50 -0.71
C ARG A 212 -28.62 -8.27 -0.72
N SER A 213 -29.14 -8.58 0.48
CA SER A 213 -30.43 -9.26 0.62
C SER A 213 -31.62 -8.31 0.31
N SER A 214 -32.78 -8.90 0.04
CA SER A 214 -34.05 -8.14 -0.08
C SER A 214 -34.45 -7.43 1.22
N GLY A 215 -34.01 -7.94 2.38
CA GLY A 215 -34.25 -7.37 3.68
C GLY A 215 -33.32 -6.20 4.09
N GLY A 216 -32.45 -5.72 3.18
CA GLY A 216 -31.57 -4.56 3.40
C GLY A 216 -30.28 -4.85 4.14
N SER A 217 -29.94 -6.10 4.42
CA SER A 217 -28.62 -6.52 4.91
C SER A 217 -27.67 -6.80 3.74
N ALA A 218 -26.37 -6.64 3.95
CA ALA A 218 -25.34 -7.03 3.00
C ALA A 218 -24.38 -8.04 3.65
N ARG A 219 -24.17 -9.19 3.02
CA ARG A 219 -23.13 -10.14 3.42
C ARG A 219 -21.85 -9.81 2.68
N MET A 220 -20.77 -9.60 3.43
CA MET A 220 -19.44 -9.37 2.89
C MET A 220 -18.58 -10.59 3.19
N ARG A 221 -17.96 -11.17 2.15
CA ARG A 221 -17.04 -12.30 2.27
C ARG A 221 -15.73 -11.97 1.57
N ALA A 222 -14.61 -12.46 2.12
CA ALA A 222 -13.32 -12.43 1.46
C ALA A 222 -12.42 -13.53 1.99
N GLY A 223 -11.63 -14.12 1.09
CA GLY A 223 -10.71 -15.19 1.44
C GLY A 223 -9.78 -15.52 0.29
N MET A 224 -9.08 -16.64 0.40
CA MET A 224 -8.35 -17.21 -0.73
C MET A 224 -9.36 -17.70 -1.79
N ALA A 225 -9.02 -17.52 -3.05
CA ALA A 225 -9.98 -17.80 -4.13
C ALA A 225 -10.36 -19.28 -4.27
N GLU A 226 -9.41 -20.18 -4.02
CA GLU A 226 -9.61 -21.62 -4.22
C GLU A 226 -8.84 -22.41 -3.16
N ILE A 227 -9.54 -22.94 -2.16
CA ILE A 227 -8.98 -23.79 -1.10
C ILE A 227 -9.83 -25.05 -0.94
N ASP A 228 -9.18 -26.21 -1.01
CA ASP A 228 -9.75 -27.52 -0.69
C ASP A 228 -8.58 -28.47 -0.35
N LEU A 229 -8.26 -28.59 0.94
CA LEU A 229 -7.06 -29.28 1.37
C LEU A 229 -7.25 -29.97 2.72
N PHE A 230 -6.43 -30.95 3.00
CA PHE A 230 -6.25 -31.52 4.33
C PHE A 230 -4.88 -31.11 4.92
N LEU A 231 -4.75 -31.15 6.23
CA LEU A 231 -3.48 -30.94 6.93
C LEU A 231 -2.95 -32.26 7.47
N ARG A 232 -1.67 -32.55 7.21
CA ARG A 232 -0.93 -33.64 7.82
C ARG A 232 -0.64 -33.34 9.30
N PRO A 233 -0.36 -34.34 10.16
CA PRO A 233 0.03 -34.10 11.54
C PRO A 233 1.15 -33.08 11.67
N GLY A 234 0.96 -32.07 12.53
CA GLY A 234 1.89 -30.98 12.77
C GLY A 234 1.88 -29.85 11.73
N GLU A 235 1.15 -29.98 10.63
CA GLU A 235 1.06 -28.91 9.64
C GLU A 235 0.17 -27.76 10.13
N LYS A 236 0.56 -26.56 9.71
CA LYS A 236 -0.12 -25.32 10.01
C LYS A 236 -0.19 -24.43 8.78
N ILE A 237 -1.34 -23.80 8.58
CA ILE A 237 -1.58 -22.79 7.53
C ILE A 237 -2.22 -21.54 8.12
N ARG A 238 -2.17 -20.42 7.39
CA ARG A 238 -2.87 -19.20 7.73
C ARG A 238 -3.86 -18.77 6.65
N SER A 239 -4.83 -17.96 7.05
CA SER A 239 -5.71 -17.22 6.14
C SER A 239 -5.09 -15.88 5.68
N PRO A 240 -5.69 -15.20 4.69
CA PRO A 240 -5.52 -13.76 4.54
C PRO A 240 -5.73 -13.00 5.85
N ARG A 241 -5.00 -11.88 6.03
CA ARG A 241 -5.32 -10.88 7.06
C ARG A 241 -6.52 -10.07 6.59
N ILE A 242 -7.44 -9.79 7.46
CA ILE A 242 -8.54 -8.86 7.20
C ILE A 242 -8.39 -7.66 8.11
N LEU A 243 -8.54 -6.46 7.57
CA LEU A 243 -8.69 -5.22 8.33
C LEU A 243 -10.03 -4.59 7.97
N LEU A 244 -10.84 -4.28 8.96
CA LEU A 244 -12.06 -3.50 8.81
C LEU A 244 -11.92 -2.17 9.55
N LEU A 245 -12.37 -1.09 8.91
CA LEU A 245 -12.57 0.22 9.54
C LEU A 245 -14.01 0.65 9.30
N ALA A 246 -14.81 0.70 10.37
CA ALA A 246 -16.18 1.21 10.31
C ALA A 246 -16.18 2.75 10.33
N TRP A 247 -17.17 3.37 9.68
CA TRP A 247 -17.27 4.82 9.64
C TRP A 247 -18.73 5.31 9.55
N SER A 248 -18.93 6.55 10.00
CA SER A 248 -20.18 7.30 9.83
C SER A 248 -19.87 8.75 9.44
N GLY A 249 -20.81 9.42 8.78
CA GLY A 249 -20.66 10.80 8.33
C GLY A 249 -19.96 10.91 6.99
N ASP A 250 -18.79 11.54 6.95
CA ASP A 250 -18.07 11.84 5.70
C ASP A 250 -17.17 10.69 5.25
N ARG A 251 -17.41 10.20 4.02
CA ARG A 251 -16.62 9.12 3.42
C ARG A 251 -15.15 9.49 3.23
N GLN A 252 -14.86 10.75 2.83
CA GLN A 252 -13.47 11.17 2.62
C GLN A 252 -12.70 11.27 3.93
N ALA A 253 -13.36 11.68 5.00
CA ALA A 253 -12.80 11.63 6.35
C ALA A 253 -12.48 10.18 6.77
N ALA A 254 -13.32 9.21 6.40
CA ALA A 254 -13.06 7.78 6.63
C ALA A 254 -11.83 7.29 5.86
N HIS A 255 -11.68 7.65 4.59
CA HIS A 255 -10.47 7.32 3.82
C HIS A 255 -9.22 7.93 4.45
N ASN A 256 -9.27 9.18 4.90
CA ASN A 256 -8.13 9.80 5.58
C ASN A 256 -7.80 9.14 6.92
N ARG A 257 -8.80 8.67 7.65
CA ARG A 257 -8.61 7.89 8.87
C ARG A 257 -7.97 6.53 8.57
N PHE A 258 -8.40 5.85 7.50
CA PHE A 258 -7.78 4.61 7.04
C PHE A 258 -6.31 4.83 6.61
N ARG A 259 -6.01 5.91 5.87
CA ARG A 259 -4.64 6.30 5.51
C ARG A 259 -3.76 6.49 6.74
N ARG A 260 -4.26 7.21 7.77
CA ARG A 260 -3.54 7.40 9.04
C ARG A 260 -3.31 6.08 9.76
N LEU A 261 -4.32 5.19 9.79
CA LEU A 261 -4.18 3.84 10.36
C LEU A 261 -3.07 3.06 9.65
N LEU A 262 -3.05 3.03 8.31
CA LEU A 262 -1.98 2.36 7.57
C LEU A 262 -0.61 2.98 7.87
N LEU A 263 -0.50 4.29 7.82
CA LEU A 263 0.75 5.01 8.03
C LEU A 263 1.37 4.74 9.42
N TRP A 264 0.53 4.68 10.46
CA TRP A 264 1.00 4.58 11.84
C TRP A 264 1.02 3.16 12.43
N HIS A 265 0.25 2.22 11.88
CA HIS A 265 0.16 0.87 12.45
C HIS A 265 0.67 -0.24 11.52
N TYR A 266 0.75 0.03 10.21
CA TYR A 266 1.18 -0.98 9.25
C TYR A 266 2.49 -0.61 8.56
N MET A 267 2.56 0.52 7.88
CA MET A 267 3.69 0.84 7.01
C MET A 267 5.03 0.91 7.77
N PRO A 268 6.14 0.58 7.08
CA PRO A 268 7.48 0.58 7.68
C PRO A 268 7.87 1.92 8.30
N LYS A 269 8.67 1.85 9.35
CA LYS A 269 9.12 3.00 10.13
C LYS A 269 10.63 3.01 10.30
N SER A 270 11.19 4.21 10.42
CA SER A 270 12.57 4.41 10.85
C SER A 270 12.57 5.26 12.13
N GLY A 271 13.19 4.76 13.20
CA GLY A 271 13.20 5.45 14.49
C GLY A 271 11.78 5.71 15.06
N GLY A 272 10.81 4.81 14.82
CA GLY A 272 9.42 4.93 15.29
C GLY A 272 8.54 5.91 14.49
N ARG A 273 9.07 6.52 13.41
CA ARG A 273 8.34 7.44 12.53
C ARG A 273 8.15 6.80 11.15
N PRO A 274 7.07 7.14 10.41
CA PRO A 274 6.92 6.71 9.03
C PRO A 274 8.18 7.00 8.21
N LEU A 275 8.53 6.10 7.27
CA LEU A 275 9.69 6.27 6.41
C LEU A 275 9.61 7.61 5.67
N ARG A 276 10.75 8.29 5.56
CA ARG A 276 10.93 9.34 4.58
C ARG A 276 11.27 8.69 3.24
N LEU A 277 10.42 8.91 2.23
CA LEU A 277 10.66 8.36 0.92
C LEU A 277 11.78 9.10 0.19
N PRO A 278 12.53 8.40 -0.71
CA PRO A 278 13.68 8.94 -1.38
C PRO A 278 13.30 9.94 -2.47
N VAL A 279 14.23 10.84 -2.77
CA VAL A 279 14.31 11.56 -4.03
C VAL A 279 15.49 10.96 -4.78
N ALA A 280 15.19 9.99 -5.67
CA ALA A 280 16.18 9.10 -6.27
C ALA A 280 16.38 9.39 -7.77
N LEU A 281 17.61 9.22 -8.24
CA LEU A 281 17.92 9.10 -9.65
C LEU A 281 18.06 7.62 -10.00
N GLN A 282 17.20 7.14 -10.88
CA GLN A 282 17.20 5.84 -11.54
C GLN A 282 17.25 6.12 -13.02
N THR A 283 18.05 5.39 -13.78
CA THR A 283 18.24 5.68 -15.21
C THR A 283 18.30 4.40 -16.05
N PHE A 284 17.74 3.32 -15.54
CA PHE A 284 17.75 2.03 -16.25
C PHE A 284 17.01 2.11 -17.58
N ASP A 285 15.77 2.59 -17.57
CA ASP A 285 14.94 2.67 -18.77
C ASP A 285 15.49 3.71 -19.78
N ARG A 286 16.21 4.73 -19.27
CA ARG A 286 16.83 5.77 -20.10
C ARG A 286 18.05 5.28 -20.85
N TYR A 287 18.93 4.52 -20.17
CA TYR A 287 20.23 4.14 -20.70
C TYR A 287 20.36 2.66 -21.08
N HIS A 288 19.37 1.84 -20.78
CA HIS A 288 19.37 0.46 -21.24
C HIS A 288 19.08 0.38 -22.75
N PRO A 289 19.87 -0.32 -23.55
CA PRO A 289 20.92 -1.28 -23.19
C PRO A 289 22.38 -0.75 -23.24
N ASP A 290 22.64 0.55 -23.01
CA ASP A 290 24.00 1.11 -23.05
C ASP A 290 24.93 0.39 -22.05
N PRO A 291 25.91 -0.41 -22.52
CA PRO A 291 26.81 -1.13 -21.63
C PRO A 291 27.76 -0.22 -20.84
N GLY A 292 28.04 0.98 -21.32
CA GLY A 292 28.93 1.95 -20.68
C GLY A 292 28.31 2.62 -19.45
N TRP A 293 26.98 2.66 -19.35
CA TRP A 293 26.30 3.14 -18.16
C TRP A 293 26.36 2.14 -17.00
N ALA A 294 26.15 0.85 -17.27
CA ALA A 294 26.10 -0.19 -16.26
C ALA A 294 27.49 -0.74 -15.91
N THR A 295 28.43 0.16 -15.57
CA THR A 295 29.82 -0.13 -15.15
C THR A 295 30.12 0.57 -13.83
N GLU A 296 31.14 0.10 -13.09
CA GLU A 296 31.58 0.73 -11.83
C GLU A 296 31.84 2.24 -12.00
N GLU A 297 32.55 2.61 -13.07
CA GLU A 297 32.86 4.01 -13.37
C GLU A 297 31.60 4.81 -13.69
N GLY A 298 30.78 4.33 -14.63
CA GLY A 298 29.53 4.98 -15.01
C GLY A 298 28.57 5.19 -13.84
N GLN A 299 28.49 4.23 -12.90
CA GLN A 299 27.68 4.38 -11.70
C GLN A 299 28.27 5.43 -10.72
N LYS A 300 29.59 5.49 -10.54
CA LYS A 300 30.23 6.51 -9.70
C LYS A 300 30.06 7.93 -10.29
N GLU A 301 30.16 8.08 -11.61
CA GLU A 301 29.83 9.35 -12.29
C GLU A 301 28.37 9.77 -12.07
N GLY A 302 27.44 8.82 -12.17
CA GLY A 302 26.02 9.05 -11.91
C GLY A 302 25.76 9.47 -10.46
N VAL A 303 26.40 8.85 -9.49
CA VAL A 303 26.34 9.24 -8.06
C VAL A 303 26.84 10.68 -7.86
N GLU A 304 27.92 11.06 -8.53
CA GLU A 304 28.45 12.43 -8.45
C GLU A 304 27.48 13.46 -9.04
N PHE A 305 26.89 13.14 -10.19
CA PHE A 305 25.85 13.99 -10.76
C PHE A 305 24.65 14.09 -9.82
N ALA A 306 24.12 12.96 -9.33
CA ALA A 306 22.98 12.91 -8.42
C ALA A 306 23.19 13.80 -7.19
N ARG A 307 24.36 13.72 -6.57
CA ARG A 307 24.77 14.57 -5.44
C ARG A 307 24.73 16.08 -5.80
N ARG A 308 25.31 16.46 -6.99
CA ARG A 308 25.35 17.85 -7.45
C ARG A 308 23.96 18.39 -7.78
N ALA A 309 23.08 17.56 -8.32
CA ALA A 309 21.70 17.91 -8.65
C ALA A 309 20.83 18.05 -7.39
N GLY A 310 21.18 17.36 -6.29
CA GLY A 310 20.45 17.42 -5.02
C GLY A 310 19.63 16.19 -4.70
N PHE A 311 19.85 15.05 -5.36
CA PHE A 311 19.27 13.77 -4.97
C PHE A 311 19.81 13.30 -3.62
N ASP A 312 19.05 12.45 -2.94
CA ASP A 312 19.45 11.81 -1.67
C ASP A 312 19.61 10.29 -1.81
N THR A 313 19.36 9.76 -3.00
CA THR A 313 19.39 8.32 -3.26
C THR A 313 19.87 8.06 -4.69
N TRP A 314 20.75 7.08 -4.84
CA TRP A 314 21.15 6.50 -6.10
C TRP A 314 20.53 5.12 -6.25
N TRP A 315 20.02 4.81 -7.45
CA TRP A 315 19.30 3.57 -7.70
C TRP A 315 19.91 2.85 -8.90
N LEU A 316 20.49 1.68 -8.65
CA LEU A 316 20.96 0.76 -9.68
C LEU A 316 19.90 -0.33 -9.88
N ASP A 317 19.24 -0.27 -11.03
CA ASP A 317 18.24 -1.24 -11.43
C ASP A 317 18.84 -2.48 -12.11
N ALA A 318 18.11 -3.21 -12.93
CA ALA A 318 18.33 -4.57 -13.44
C ALA A 318 19.51 -4.76 -14.42
N ALA A 319 20.57 -3.96 -14.34
CA ALA A 319 21.69 -4.00 -15.28
C ALA A 319 23.02 -4.55 -14.73
N TRP A 320 23.11 -4.87 -13.43
CA TRP A 320 24.38 -5.13 -12.73
C TRP A 320 24.89 -6.57 -12.77
N PHE A 321 24.05 -7.56 -13.10
CA PHE A 321 24.36 -8.98 -13.09
C PHE A 321 24.58 -9.55 -14.51
N PRO A 322 25.30 -10.69 -14.67
CA PRO A 322 25.55 -11.33 -15.96
C PRO A 322 24.24 -11.68 -16.68
N GLY A 323 24.18 -11.41 -17.99
CA GLY A 323 22.99 -11.61 -18.82
C GLY A 323 21.94 -10.51 -18.70
N GLY A 324 21.99 -9.67 -17.66
CA GLY A 324 21.06 -8.57 -17.46
C GLY A 324 19.59 -9.00 -17.42
N PHE A 325 18.69 -8.03 -17.47
CA PHE A 325 17.26 -8.27 -17.55
C PHE A 325 16.81 -8.47 -19.00
N PRO A 326 15.92 -9.45 -19.32
CA PRO A 326 15.38 -10.46 -18.39
C PRO A 326 16.18 -11.77 -18.34
N ASN A 327 17.20 -11.94 -19.21
CA ASN A 327 17.82 -13.24 -19.51
C ASN A 327 18.78 -13.73 -18.42
N GLY A 328 19.32 -12.83 -17.60
CA GLY A 328 20.24 -13.15 -16.51
C GLY A 328 19.61 -13.23 -15.13
N VAL A 329 18.30 -13.12 -15.03
CA VAL A 329 17.58 -13.21 -13.74
C VAL A 329 17.84 -14.57 -13.10
N GLY A 330 18.39 -14.57 -11.88
CA GLY A 330 18.94 -15.77 -11.23
C GLY A 330 20.48 -15.77 -11.13
N ASN A 331 21.17 -14.79 -11.74
CA ASN A 331 22.62 -14.59 -11.63
C ASN A 331 22.88 -13.45 -10.63
N TRP A 332 22.76 -13.71 -9.35
CA TRP A 332 22.85 -12.66 -8.31
C TRP A 332 24.30 -12.40 -7.88
N GLN A 333 25.18 -12.19 -8.86
CA GLN A 333 26.53 -11.67 -8.70
C GLN A 333 26.78 -10.54 -9.71
N CYS A 334 27.65 -9.60 -9.41
CA CYS A 334 27.93 -8.52 -10.35
C CYS A 334 28.76 -9.01 -11.55
N LYS A 335 28.60 -8.36 -12.71
CA LYS A 335 29.40 -8.58 -13.90
C LYS A 335 30.86 -8.27 -13.60
N PRO A 336 31.80 -9.24 -13.69
CA PRO A 336 33.18 -8.98 -13.30
C PRO A 336 33.87 -7.94 -14.18
N ASP A 337 33.58 -7.93 -15.48
CA ASP A 337 34.19 -6.99 -16.44
C ASP A 337 33.66 -5.57 -16.25
N ALA A 338 32.40 -5.42 -15.82
CA ALA A 338 31.77 -4.11 -15.60
C ALA A 338 31.99 -3.55 -14.19
N PHE A 339 32.09 -4.44 -13.21
CA PHE A 339 32.30 -4.11 -11.79
C PHE A 339 33.45 -4.90 -11.22
N PRO A 340 34.71 -4.60 -11.62
CA PRO A 340 35.88 -5.40 -11.24
C PRO A 340 36.15 -5.41 -9.73
N SER A 341 35.67 -4.37 -9.01
CA SER A 341 35.79 -4.29 -7.55
C SER A 341 34.47 -4.62 -6.85
N GLY A 342 33.47 -5.18 -7.56
CA GLY A 342 32.12 -5.40 -7.07
C GLY A 342 31.29 -4.11 -7.01
N LEU A 343 30.13 -4.15 -6.31
CA LEU A 343 29.25 -2.97 -6.17
C LEU A 343 29.55 -2.12 -4.92
N LYS A 344 30.41 -2.61 -4.02
CA LYS A 344 30.79 -1.88 -2.82
C LYS A 344 31.35 -0.47 -3.09
N PRO A 345 32.21 -0.24 -4.11
CA PRO A 345 32.69 1.10 -4.44
C PRO A 345 31.57 2.07 -4.84
N VAL A 346 30.47 1.59 -5.44
CA VAL A 346 29.31 2.41 -5.79
C VAL A 346 28.55 2.83 -4.52
N SER A 347 28.25 1.88 -3.63
CA SER A 347 27.58 2.19 -2.36
C SER A 347 28.45 3.08 -1.46
N ASP A 348 29.78 2.87 -1.41
CA ASP A 348 30.71 3.73 -0.67
C ASP A 348 30.70 5.16 -1.22
N ALA A 349 30.62 5.32 -2.54
CA ALA A 349 30.46 6.63 -3.16
C ALA A 349 29.15 7.33 -2.74
N CYS A 350 28.06 6.57 -2.60
CA CYS A 350 26.78 7.07 -2.07
C CYS A 350 26.94 7.48 -0.61
N HIS A 351 27.43 6.60 0.24
CA HIS A 351 27.54 6.81 1.69
C HIS A 351 28.47 7.97 2.04
N ALA A 352 29.61 8.11 1.34
CA ALA A 352 30.51 9.26 1.50
C ALA A 352 29.79 10.60 1.22
N ARG A 353 28.71 10.58 0.45
CA ARG A 353 27.90 11.75 0.10
C ARG A 353 26.59 11.85 0.89
N LYS A 354 26.38 10.98 1.87
CA LYS A 354 25.15 10.86 2.68
C LYS A 354 23.92 10.54 1.82
N MET A 355 24.10 9.76 0.78
CA MET A 355 23.05 9.24 -0.09
C MET A 355 22.81 7.77 0.22
N GLN A 356 21.58 7.30 0.02
CA GLN A 356 21.21 5.89 0.08
C GLN A 356 21.53 5.19 -1.25
N PHE A 357 21.78 3.89 -1.18
CA PHE A 357 21.96 3.02 -2.33
C PHE A 357 20.81 2.02 -2.43
N VAL A 358 20.05 2.07 -3.54
CA VAL A 358 19.01 1.11 -3.91
C VAL A 358 19.59 0.10 -4.90
N LEU A 359 19.38 -1.18 -4.63
CA LEU A 359 19.76 -2.25 -5.57
C LEU A 359 18.57 -3.15 -5.88
N TRP A 360 18.37 -3.38 -7.18
CA TRP A 360 17.27 -4.19 -7.72
C TRP A 360 17.59 -5.68 -7.73
N PHE A 361 16.59 -6.49 -7.37
CA PHE A 361 16.58 -7.94 -7.49
C PHE A 361 15.19 -8.42 -7.95
N GLU A 362 15.16 -9.52 -8.69
CA GLU A 362 13.95 -10.28 -8.98
C GLU A 362 14.16 -11.75 -8.57
N PRO A 363 14.19 -12.05 -7.25
CA PRO A 363 14.65 -13.33 -6.75
C PRO A 363 13.66 -14.47 -6.94
N GLU A 364 12.40 -14.16 -7.20
CA GLU A 364 11.32 -15.13 -7.34
C GLU A 364 11.18 -15.67 -8.77
N ARG A 365 11.75 -15.00 -9.78
CA ARG A 365 11.86 -15.51 -11.14
C ARG A 365 13.28 -16.00 -11.40
N VAL A 366 13.40 -17.10 -12.14
CA VAL A 366 14.67 -17.72 -12.52
C VAL A 366 14.68 -17.91 -14.04
N ALA A 367 15.62 -17.30 -14.73
CA ALA A 367 15.79 -17.50 -16.17
C ALA A 367 16.45 -18.86 -16.45
N ALA A 368 16.06 -19.49 -17.56
CA ALA A 368 16.71 -20.70 -18.05
C ALA A 368 18.21 -20.44 -18.25
N GLY A 369 19.07 -21.38 -17.84
CA GLY A 369 20.50 -21.28 -17.96
C GLY A 369 21.18 -20.26 -17.02
N SER A 370 20.46 -19.61 -16.10
CA SER A 370 21.04 -18.83 -15.01
C SER A 370 21.77 -19.72 -14.00
N ASP A 371 22.57 -19.11 -13.12
CA ASP A 371 23.31 -19.84 -12.09
C ASP A 371 22.37 -20.68 -11.21
N ILE A 372 21.27 -20.09 -10.76
CA ILE A 372 20.27 -20.81 -9.94
C ILE A 372 19.69 -21.99 -10.71
N ALA A 373 19.30 -21.80 -11.98
CA ALA A 373 18.72 -22.89 -12.77
C ALA A 373 19.70 -24.05 -12.99
N ARG A 374 21.00 -23.78 -13.14
CA ARG A 374 22.04 -24.81 -13.33
C ARG A 374 22.47 -25.49 -12.04
N GLU A 375 22.65 -24.71 -10.95
CA GLU A 375 23.25 -25.20 -9.71
C GLU A 375 22.20 -25.75 -8.74
N HIS A 376 20.97 -25.25 -8.82
CA HIS A 376 19.85 -25.61 -7.94
C HIS A 376 18.53 -25.77 -8.69
N PRO A 377 18.47 -26.64 -9.72
CA PRO A 377 17.22 -26.86 -10.47
C PRO A 377 16.06 -27.35 -9.58
N GLU A 378 16.37 -28.02 -8.46
CA GLU A 378 15.39 -28.47 -7.46
C GLU A 378 14.68 -27.31 -6.75
N PHE A 379 15.26 -26.11 -6.75
CA PHE A 379 14.69 -24.90 -6.16
C PHE A 379 13.81 -24.11 -7.14
N VAL A 380 13.59 -24.62 -8.35
CA VAL A 380 12.81 -23.94 -9.41
C VAL A 380 11.70 -24.86 -9.90
N PHE A 381 10.46 -24.36 -10.00
CA PHE A 381 9.33 -25.17 -10.49
C PHE A 381 9.52 -25.70 -11.91
N GLY A 382 10.25 -24.99 -12.77
CA GLY A 382 10.61 -25.43 -14.11
C GLY A 382 11.99 -26.10 -14.22
N GLY A 383 12.69 -26.34 -13.11
CA GLY A 383 14.02 -26.92 -13.08
C GLY A 383 15.03 -26.09 -13.86
N GLU A 384 15.90 -26.73 -14.67
CA GLU A 384 16.88 -26.05 -15.54
C GLU A 384 16.22 -25.13 -16.59
N GLY A 385 14.95 -25.38 -16.92
CA GLY A 385 14.15 -24.55 -17.83
C GLY A 385 13.74 -23.19 -17.26
N GLY A 386 14.07 -22.93 -15.98
CA GLY A 386 13.70 -21.70 -15.29
C GLY A 386 12.23 -21.67 -14.85
N GLY A 387 11.73 -20.49 -14.46
CA GLY A 387 10.37 -20.30 -13.98
C GLY A 387 10.31 -19.66 -12.60
N LEU A 388 9.37 -20.13 -11.78
CA LEU A 388 9.16 -19.60 -10.42
C LEU A 388 10.10 -20.29 -9.42
N PHE A 389 10.78 -19.51 -8.58
CA PHE A 389 11.60 -20.03 -7.48
C PHE A 389 10.70 -20.58 -6.35
N ARG A 390 11.11 -21.65 -5.68
CA ARG A 390 10.32 -22.41 -4.72
C ARG A 390 10.38 -21.85 -3.30
N LEU A 391 9.75 -20.70 -3.06
CA LEU A 391 9.60 -20.16 -1.69
C LEU A 391 8.70 -21.02 -0.79
N ASP A 392 7.92 -21.93 -1.36
CA ASP A 392 7.14 -22.95 -0.66
C ASP A 392 8.03 -23.99 0.03
N ASP A 393 9.22 -24.24 -0.50
CA ASP A 393 10.23 -25.13 0.06
C ASP A 393 11.09 -24.41 1.11
N PRO A 394 11.13 -24.88 2.37
CA PRO A 394 11.94 -24.25 3.41
C PRO A 394 13.43 -24.20 3.13
N ALA A 395 14.01 -25.22 2.46
CA ALA A 395 15.45 -25.27 2.15
C ALA A 395 15.79 -24.27 1.03
N ALA A 396 14.99 -24.23 -0.03
CA ALA A 396 15.13 -23.25 -1.11
C ALA A 396 15.00 -21.81 -0.58
N ARG A 397 13.95 -21.54 0.22
CA ARG A 397 13.76 -20.24 0.84
C ARG A 397 14.94 -19.82 1.71
N GLN A 398 15.43 -20.71 2.57
CA GLN A 398 16.58 -20.42 3.45
C GLN A 398 17.82 -20.08 2.62
N TRP A 399 18.10 -20.88 1.60
CA TRP A 399 19.24 -20.67 0.69
C TRP A 399 19.16 -19.29 0.02
N LEU A 400 17.99 -18.93 -0.54
CA LEU A 400 17.79 -17.64 -1.19
C LEU A 400 17.91 -16.47 -0.20
N THR A 401 17.33 -16.61 0.99
CA THR A 401 17.44 -15.60 2.06
C THR A 401 18.90 -15.36 2.43
N ASP A 402 19.70 -16.41 2.55
CA ASP A 402 21.12 -16.33 2.88
C ASP A 402 21.93 -15.71 1.73
N LEU A 403 21.60 -16.04 0.49
CA LEU A 403 22.21 -15.42 -0.69
C LEU A 403 21.95 -13.91 -0.72
N LEU A 404 20.69 -13.50 -0.62
CA LEU A 404 20.29 -12.09 -0.64
C LEU A 404 20.89 -11.32 0.54
N SER A 405 20.88 -11.90 1.74
CA SER A 405 21.49 -11.31 2.93
C SER A 405 22.98 -11.05 2.74
N ARG A 406 23.71 -12.01 2.15
CA ARG A 406 25.13 -11.82 1.81
C ARG A 406 25.32 -10.67 0.81
N ARG A 407 24.52 -10.61 -0.27
CA ARG A 407 24.62 -9.55 -1.28
C ARG A 407 24.28 -8.17 -0.72
N ILE A 408 23.28 -8.07 0.14
CA ILE A 408 22.92 -6.82 0.83
C ILE A 408 24.12 -6.31 1.65
N SER A 409 24.77 -7.19 2.43
CA SER A 409 25.96 -6.82 3.22
C SER A 409 27.16 -6.50 2.36
N GLU A 410 27.47 -7.37 1.40
CA GLU A 410 28.65 -7.27 0.52
C GLU A 410 28.61 -5.98 -0.30
N TYR A 411 27.43 -5.64 -0.84
CA TYR A 411 27.27 -4.49 -1.72
C TYR A 411 26.86 -3.20 -0.98
N GLY A 412 26.60 -3.27 0.32
CA GLY A 412 26.23 -2.09 1.13
C GLY A 412 24.90 -1.48 0.73
N VAL A 413 23.87 -2.31 0.58
CA VAL A 413 22.53 -1.92 0.14
C VAL A 413 21.73 -1.31 1.30
N ASP A 414 21.18 -0.11 1.12
CA ASP A 414 20.29 0.54 2.09
C ASP A 414 18.81 0.23 1.81
N VAL A 415 18.46 0.09 0.53
CA VAL A 415 17.10 -0.21 0.09
C VAL A 415 17.14 -1.43 -0.82
N TYR A 416 16.50 -2.49 -0.36
CA TYR A 416 16.33 -3.70 -1.15
C TYR A 416 15.10 -3.56 -2.04
N ARG A 417 15.30 -3.41 -3.36
CA ARG A 417 14.22 -3.41 -4.32
C ARG A 417 13.92 -4.83 -4.78
N ASN A 418 12.73 -5.31 -4.44
CA ASN A 418 12.24 -6.62 -4.88
C ASN A 418 11.23 -6.44 -6.01
N ASP A 419 11.57 -6.90 -7.20
CA ASP A 419 10.67 -6.97 -8.33
C ASP A 419 10.11 -8.38 -8.56
N PHE A 420 9.03 -8.52 -9.35
CA PHE A 420 8.39 -9.79 -9.65
C PHE A 420 7.58 -9.71 -10.95
N ASN A 421 8.12 -10.25 -12.06
CA ASN A 421 7.63 -10.02 -13.42
C ASN A 421 7.00 -11.27 -14.08
N ILE A 422 6.49 -12.22 -13.29
CA ILE A 422 5.71 -13.36 -13.79
C ILE A 422 4.43 -13.56 -12.97
N ASP A 423 3.44 -14.22 -13.55
CA ASP A 423 2.24 -14.65 -12.86
C ASP A 423 2.46 -16.02 -12.20
N PRO A 424 2.40 -16.13 -10.87
CA PRO A 424 2.76 -17.36 -10.16
C PRO A 424 1.64 -18.41 -10.10
N LEU A 425 0.38 -18.04 -10.38
CA LEU A 425 -0.79 -18.85 -10.07
C LEU A 425 -0.76 -20.25 -10.69
N ASP A 426 -0.36 -20.35 -11.96
CA ASP A 426 -0.33 -21.65 -12.67
C ASP A 426 0.78 -22.56 -12.15
N TYR A 427 1.91 -22.00 -11.70
CA TYR A 427 2.98 -22.78 -11.03
C TYR A 427 2.45 -23.38 -9.73
N TRP A 428 1.74 -22.60 -8.91
CA TRP A 428 1.19 -23.09 -7.65
C TRP A 428 0.15 -24.16 -7.87
N LYS A 429 -0.81 -23.93 -8.77
CA LYS A 429 -1.89 -24.89 -9.07
C LYS A 429 -1.35 -26.21 -9.61
N SER A 430 -0.36 -26.16 -10.50
CA SER A 430 0.22 -27.38 -11.09
C SER A 430 1.08 -28.18 -10.11
N ALA A 431 1.56 -27.54 -9.05
CA ALA A 431 2.37 -28.19 -8.02
C ALA A 431 1.57 -28.70 -6.82
N ASP A 432 0.29 -28.41 -6.73
CA ASP A 432 -0.56 -28.91 -5.66
C ASP A 432 -0.70 -30.43 -5.73
N GLU A 433 -0.50 -31.10 -4.61
CA GLU A 433 -0.76 -32.53 -4.46
C GLU A 433 -2.27 -32.82 -4.52
N PRO A 434 -2.69 -34.03 -4.97
CA PRO A 434 -4.09 -34.43 -4.94
C PRO A 434 -4.73 -34.26 -3.55
N GLY A 435 -5.89 -33.60 -3.50
CA GLY A 435 -6.60 -33.28 -2.25
C GLY A 435 -5.96 -32.17 -1.40
N ARG A 436 -5.02 -31.39 -1.98
CA ARG A 436 -4.32 -30.31 -1.26
C ARG A 436 -4.32 -29.00 -2.07
N ARG A 437 -5.42 -28.74 -2.78
CA ARG A 437 -5.55 -27.53 -3.61
C ARG A 437 -5.39 -26.25 -2.79
N GLY A 438 -4.48 -25.36 -3.23
CA GLY A 438 -4.11 -24.11 -2.60
C GLY A 438 -2.99 -24.22 -1.57
N MET A 439 -2.48 -25.42 -1.28
CA MET A 439 -1.41 -25.60 -0.30
C MET A 439 -0.10 -24.98 -0.77
N THR A 440 0.24 -25.12 -2.03
CA THR A 440 1.47 -24.55 -2.62
C THR A 440 1.45 -23.04 -2.57
N GLU A 441 0.33 -22.41 -2.93
CA GLU A 441 0.16 -20.96 -2.79
C GLU A 441 0.35 -20.49 -1.34
N ILE A 442 -0.31 -21.17 -0.37
CA ILE A 442 -0.19 -20.81 1.06
C ILE A 442 1.28 -20.84 1.50
N ARG A 443 1.96 -21.96 1.21
CA ARG A 443 3.37 -22.13 1.60
C ARG A 443 4.28 -21.11 0.93
N TYR A 444 4.03 -20.82 -0.34
CA TYR A 444 4.79 -19.83 -1.11
C TYR A 444 4.63 -18.43 -0.51
N VAL A 445 3.40 -17.98 -0.31
CA VAL A 445 3.10 -16.65 0.23
C VAL A 445 3.64 -16.49 1.65
N GLU A 446 3.48 -17.52 2.52
CA GLU A 446 4.11 -17.52 3.85
C GLU A 446 5.64 -17.53 3.76
N GLY A 447 6.19 -18.23 2.76
CA GLY A 447 7.62 -18.27 2.48
C GLY A 447 8.17 -16.87 2.12
N LEU A 448 7.47 -16.14 1.26
CA LEU A 448 7.80 -14.76 0.89
C LEU A 448 7.79 -13.84 2.12
N TYR A 449 6.76 -13.93 2.96
CA TYR A 449 6.67 -13.12 4.18
C TYR A 449 7.86 -13.40 5.11
N ARG A 450 8.20 -14.69 5.33
CA ARG A 450 9.33 -15.08 6.18
C ARG A 450 10.67 -14.62 5.61
N MET A 451 10.87 -14.73 4.29
CA MET A 451 12.09 -14.24 3.63
C MET A 451 12.29 -12.75 3.88
N TRP A 452 11.25 -11.95 3.69
CA TRP A 452 11.36 -10.50 3.92
C TRP A 452 11.51 -10.15 5.40
N ASP A 453 10.76 -10.79 6.29
CA ASP A 453 10.89 -10.60 7.74
C ASP A 453 12.31 -10.96 8.23
N ASP A 454 12.92 -12.04 7.69
CA ASP A 454 14.28 -12.46 8.00
C ASP A 454 15.31 -11.45 7.49
N LEU A 455 15.16 -10.93 6.26
CA LEU A 455 16.07 -9.90 5.72
C LEU A 455 16.01 -8.62 6.56
N LEU A 456 14.82 -8.15 6.90
CA LEU A 456 14.64 -6.96 7.74
C LEU A 456 15.21 -7.15 9.15
N ALA A 457 15.10 -8.34 9.72
CA ALA A 457 15.67 -8.67 11.02
C ALA A 457 17.21 -8.74 11.01
N ARG A 458 17.79 -9.27 9.94
CA ARG A 458 19.25 -9.40 9.77
C ARG A 458 19.96 -8.09 9.45
N HIS A 459 19.26 -7.15 8.82
CA HIS A 459 19.81 -5.87 8.37
C HIS A 459 19.05 -4.69 8.99
N PRO A 460 19.33 -4.32 10.26
CA PRO A 460 18.72 -3.17 10.90
C PRO A 460 18.98 -1.88 10.11
N GLY A 461 17.92 -1.19 9.71
CA GLY A 461 17.98 0.02 8.87
C GLY A 461 17.69 -0.23 7.39
N LEU A 462 17.77 -1.47 6.93
CA LEU A 462 17.26 -1.87 5.60
C LEU A 462 15.74 -1.63 5.54
N TRP A 463 15.25 -1.21 4.39
CA TRP A 463 13.84 -1.25 4.08
C TRP A 463 13.62 -1.74 2.64
N ILE A 464 12.40 -2.13 2.32
CA ILE A 464 12.09 -2.83 1.08
C ILE A 464 11.23 -1.92 0.20
N ASP A 465 11.65 -1.76 -1.05
CA ASP A 465 10.81 -1.29 -2.14
C ASP A 465 10.18 -2.49 -2.84
N ASN A 466 8.86 -2.49 -2.94
CA ASN A 466 8.08 -3.59 -3.51
C ASN A 466 7.57 -3.23 -4.90
N CYS A 467 8.02 -3.99 -5.88
CA CYS A 467 7.56 -3.96 -7.25
C CYS A 467 7.10 -5.35 -7.70
N ALA A 468 6.15 -5.39 -8.61
CA ALA A 468 5.74 -6.62 -9.31
C ALA A 468 5.21 -6.27 -10.70
N SER A 469 6.09 -5.88 -11.62
CA SER A 469 5.77 -5.13 -12.84
C SER A 469 4.92 -3.90 -12.49
N GLY A 470 5.47 -3.03 -11.67
CA GLY A 470 4.72 -1.94 -11.04
C GLY A 470 3.99 -2.36 -9.77
N GLY A 471 2.78 -1.84 -9.59
CA GLY A 471 2.00 -1.96 -8.36
C GLY A 471 1.08 -3.18 -8.26
N ARG A 472 1.39 -4.28 -8.96
CA ARG A 472 0.52 -5.48 -8.96
C ARG A 472 0.60 -6.32 -7.69
N ARG A 473 1.47 -5.93 -6.73
CA ARG A 473 1.66 -6.64 -5.45
C ARG A 473 1.51 -5.70 -4.25
N ILE A 474 0.47 -4.86 -4.27
CA ILE A 474 0.10 -3.98 -3.17
C ILE A 474 -1.06 -4.63 -2.41
N ASP A 475 -0.82 -5.03 -1.17
CA ASP A 475 -1.82 -5.52 -0.23
C ASP A 475 -1.42 -5.16 1.21
N LEU A 476 -2.27 -5.47 2.19
CA LEU A 476 -2.03 -5.07 3.58
C LEU A 476 -0.78 -5.72 4.20
N GLU A 477 -0.46 -6.97 3.84
CA GLU A 477 0.74 -7.68 4.33
C GLU A 477 2.02 -7.13 3.69
N MET A 478 2.00 -6.81 2.39
CA MET A 478 3.14 -6.20 1.72
C MET A 478 3.40 -4.79 2.26
N LEU A 479 2.33 -3.98 2.44
CA LEU A 479 2.47 -2.63 3.01
C LEU A 479 2.96 -2.63 4.47
N SER A 480 2.86 -3.74 5.19
CA SER A 480 3.44 -3.85 6.53
C SER A 480 4.95 -4.11 6.51
N ARG A 481 5.53 -4.48 5.38
CA ARG A 481 6.95 -4.83 5.20
C ARG A 481 7.70 -3.92 4.23
N SER A 482 6.97 -3.21 3.36
CA SER A 482 7.57 -2.52 2.22
C SER A 482 6.79 -1.26 1.83
N VAL A 483 7.36 -0.50 0.90
CA VAL A 483 6.72 0.67 0.28
C VAL A 483 6.80 0.51 -1.24
N PRO A 484 5.72 0.76 -2.02
CA PRO A 484 5.77 0.73 -3.47
C PRO A 484 6.35 2.05 -4.01
N LEU A 485 7.64 2.09 -4.30
CA LEU A 485 8.27 3.26 -4.92
C LEU A 485 7.97 3.37 -6.41
N TRP A 486 7.77 2.25 -7.09
CA TRP A 486 7.43 2.19 -8.51
C TRP A 486 5.99 1.72 -8.68
N ARG A 487 5.04 2.67 -8.57
CA ARG A 487 3.60 2.31 -8.50
C ARG A 487 3.03 1.70 -9.76
N SER A 488 3.65 1.87 -10.95
CA SER A 488 3.22 1.27 -12.22
C SER A 488 4.33 1.34 -13.26
N ASP A 489 4.44 0.32 -14.12
CA ASP A 489 5.36 0.31 -15.27
C ASP A 489 4.97 1.27 -16.40
N THR A 490 3.88 2.03 -16.25
CA THR A 490 3.64 3.22 -17.10
C THR A 490 4.78 4.24 -16.98
N ASN A 491 5.57 4.15 -15.90
CA ASN A 491 6.73 5.00 -15.65
C ASN A 491 8.00 4.60 -16.44
N CYS A 492 8.03 3.43 -17.09
CA CYS A 492 9.18 2.98 -17.90
C CYS A 492 9.37 3.78 -19.20
N ARG A 493 8.56 4.80 -19.46
CA ARG A 493 8.65 5.67 -20.63
C ARG A 493 8.09 7.06 -20.35
N PRO A 494 8.57 8.09 -21.08
CA PRO A 494 7.99 9.44 -21.01
C PRO A 494 6.59 9.49 -21.62
N GLY A 495 5.83 10.56 -21.33
CA GLY A 495 4.53 10.83 -21.93
C GLY A 495 3.33 10.23 -21.21
N ALA A 496 3.53 9.68 -20.01
CA ALA A 496 2.46 9.12 -19.18
C ALA A 496 2.10 10.01 -17.96
N GLU A 497 2.38 11.32 -18.03
CA GLU A 497 2.18 12.26 -16.93
C GLU A 497 0.72 12.32 -16.48
N ASP A 498 -0.24 12.37 -17.43
CA ASP A 498 -1.67 12.44 -17.12
C ASP A 498 -2.15 11.16 -16.42
N TRP A 499 -1.64 10.00 -16.83
CA TRP A 499 -1.90 8.72 -16.17
C TRP A 499 -1.27 8.70 -14.79
N SER A 500 -0.02 9.15 -14.66
CA SER A 500 0.69 9.24 -13.38
C SER A 500 -0.05 10.11 -12.36
N GLN A 501 -0.63 11.24 -12.78
CA GLN A 501 -1.48 12.09 -11.94
C GLN A 501 -2.72 11.32 -11.43
N SER A 502 -3.44 10.63 -12.31
CA SER A 502 -4.65 9.87 -11.95
C SER A 502 -4.34 8.68 -11.06
N GLN A 503 -3.29 7.93 -11.40
CA GLN A 503 -2.80 6.78 -10.62
C GLN A 503 -2.38 7.20 -9.21
N GLY A 504 -1.64 8.33 -9.11
CA GLY A 504 -1.23 8.91 -7.84
C GLY A 504 -2.40 9.28 -6.96
N CYS A 505 -3.41 9.93 -7.53
CA CYS A 505 -4.63 10.30 -6.81
C CYS A 505 -5.46 9.08 -6.41
N GLY A 506 -5.66 8.12 -7.33
CA GLY A 506 -6.44 6.91 -7.05
C GLY A 506 -5.84 6.08 -5.93
N LEU A 507 -4.53 5.77 -6.03
CA LEU A 507 -3.82 5.02 -5.00
C LEU A 507 -3.83 5.75 -3.65
N SER A 508 -3.71 7.09 -3.67
CA SER A 508 -3.73 7.93 -2.46
C SER A 508 -5.07 7.93 -1.72
N MET A 509 -6.16 7.42 -2.29
CA MET A 509 -7.39 7.20 -1.54
C MET A 509 -7.18 6.23 -0.37
N TYR A 510 -6.23 5.30 -0.49
CA TYR A 510 -5.95 4.28 0.53
C TYR A 510 -4.49 4.27 0.99
N VAL A 511 -3.53 4.33 0.07
CA VAL A 511 -2.10 4.16 0.36
C VAL A 511 -1.41 5.52 0.48
N PRO A 512 -0.89 5.89 1.66
CA PRO A 512 -0.28 7.20 1.86
C PRO A 512 1.12 7.35 1.25
N LEU A 513 1.92 6.28 1.21
CA LEU A 513 3.32 6.32 0.77
C LEU A 513 3.50 5.49 -0.51
N HIS A 514 3.80 6.14 -1.60
CA HIS A 514 4.17 5.58 -2.90
C HIS A 514 4.89 6.65 -3.72
N THR A 515 5.54 6.28 -4.84
CA THR A 515 6.18 7.22 -5.76
C THR A 515 5.95 6.87 -7.22
N ALA A 516 6.44 7.72 -8.10
CA ALA A 516 6.50 7.52 -9.54
C ALA A 516 7.72 8.24 -10.12
N ALA A 517 8.04 7.95 -11.40
CA ALA A 517 9.17 8.54 -12.09
C ALA A 517 8.80 9.79 -12.92
N ALA A 518 9.68 10.78 -12.89
CA ALA A 518 9.65 11.97 -13.75
C ALA A 518 10.78 11.87 -14.80
N TRP A 519 10.44 12.03 -16.08
CA TRP A 519 11.38 11.88 -17.20
C TRP A 519 12.08 13.18 -17.61
N SER A 520 11.60 14.31 -17.14
CA SER A 520 12.25 15.62 -17.34
C SER A 520 12.07 16.49 -16.09
N PRO A 521 12.92 17.53 -15.90
CA PRO A 521 12.88 18.38 -14.72
C PRO A 521 11.82 19.50 -14.81
N ASP A 522 11.04 19.61 -15.90
CA ASP A 522 9.99 20.61 -16.00
C ASP A 522 8.93 20.46 -14.90
N ALA A 523 8.27 21.56 -14.55
CA ALA A 523 7.36 21.59 -13.42
C ALA A 523 6.19 20.63 -13.58
N TYR A 524 5.59 20.54 -14.76
CA TYR A 524 4.44 19.66 -15.02
C TYR A 524 4.81 18.19 -14.82
N THR A 525 5.93 17.73 -15.42
CA THR A 525 6.40 16.35 -15.32
C THR A 525 6.75 15.97 -13.88
N VAL A 526 7.52 16.82 -13.18
CA VAL A 526 7.92 16.55 -11.79
C VAL A 526 6.70 16.53 -10.86
N ARG A 527 5.80 17.50 -10.96
CA ARG A 527 4.59 17.58 -10.13
C ARG A 527 3.61 16.44 -10.39
N SER A 528 3.59 15.89 -11.61
CA SER A 528 2.78 14.72 -11.98
C SER A 528 3.22 13.44 -11.26
N SER A 529 4.49 13.34 -10.90
CA SER A 529 5.11 12.14 -10.34
C SER A 529 5.46 12.28 -8.85
N ALA A 530 5.79 13.50 -8.38
CA ALA A 530 6.20 13.77 -7.02
C ALA A 530 5.07 13.49 -6.01
N THR A 531 5.41 12.73 -4.98
CA THR A 531 4.53 12.39 -3.85
C THR A 531 5.31 12.57 -2.55
N ALA A 532 5.23 11.64 -1.61
CA ALA A 532 6.09 11.62 -0.42
C ALA A 532 7.58 11.48 -0.76
N GLY A 533 7.89 11.08 -1.99
CA GLY A 533 9.20 11.00 -2.63
C GLY A 533 9.09 11.25 -4.13
N LEU A 534 10.17 11.02 -4.86
CA LEU A 534 10.23 11.21 -6.30
C LEU A 534 11.32 10.31 -6.89
N LEU A 535 11.03 9.66 -8.02
CA LEU A 535 12.04 9.02 -8.85
C LEU A 535 12.25 9.86 -10.12
N CYS A 536 13.46 9.82 -10.67
CA CYS A 536 13.78 10.55 -11.91
C CYS A 536 14.53 9.63 -12.87
N GLU A 537 14.12 9.70 -14.14
CA GLU A 537 14.73 9.05 -15.31
C GLU A 537 15.38 10.12 -16.22
N TRP A 538 16.26 10.95 -15.65
CA TRP A 538 16.82 12.10 -16.35
C TRP A 538 18.05 11.75 -17.17
N ASP A 539 18.16 12.30 -18.37
CA ASP A 539 19.33 12.20 -19.22
C ASP A 539 20.45 13.14 -18.73
N TYR A 540 21.08 12.78 -17.62
CA TYR A 540 22.11 13.60 -17.01
C TYR A 540 23.44 13.64 -17.78
N ARG A 541 23.62 12.76 -18.75
CA ARG A 541 24.82 12.69 -19.62
C ARG A 541 24.72 13.65 -20.81
N ASP A 542 23.52 14.20 -21.08
CA ASP A 542 23.33 15.24 -22.06
C ASP A 542 24.06 16.51 -21.61
N PRO A 543 25.03 17.04 -22.39
CA PRO A 543 25.70 18.32 -22.08
C PRO A 543 24.75 19.51 -21.93
N ALA A 544 23.58 19.47 -22.60
CA ALA A 544 22.54 20.47 -22.53
C ALA A 544 21.56 20.30 -21.37
N PHE A 545 21.79 19.31 -20.50
CA PHE A 545 20.88 19.01 -19.38
C PHE A 545 20.65 20.24 -18.47
N PRO A 546 19.39 20.65 -18.21
CA PRO A 546 19.06 21.88 -17.52
C PRO A 546 19.23 21.73 -15.98
N LEU A 547 20.48 21.62 -15.52
CA LEU A 547 20.82 21.36 -14.11
C LEU A 547 20.23 22.37 -13.13
N ALA A 548 20.10 23.64 -13.51
CA ALA A 548 19.51 24.66 -12.65
C ALA A 548 18.02 24.40 -12.42
N GLU A 549 17.28 24.05 -13.45
CA GLU A 549 15.88 23.67 -13.37
C GLU A 549 15.69 22.38 -12.57
N ALA A 550 16.54 21.37 -12.81
CA ALA A 550 16.57 20.13 -12.08
C ALA A 550 16.71 20.36 -10.55
N LYS A 551 17.65 21.21 -10.14
CA LYS A 551 17.83 21.59 -8.74
C LYS A 551 16.58 22.24 -8.13
N ALA A 552 15.95 23.14 -8.87
CA ALA A 552 14.72 23.82 -8.42
C ALA A 552 13.56 22.82 -8.28
N ALA A 553 13.43 21.88 -9.23
CA ALA A 553 12.42 20.84 -9.22
C ALA A 553 12.57 19.90 -8.00
N LEU A 554 13.80 19.45 -7.73
CA LEU A 554 14.08 18.58 -6.57
C LEU A 554 13.86 19.30 -5.24
N ALA A 555 14.23 20.59 -5.14
CA ALA A 555 13.99 21.39 -3.95
C ALA A 555 12.46 21.52 -3.69
N GLU A 556 11.68 21.82 -4.73
CA GLU A 556 10.21 21.90 -4.64
C GLU A 556 9.60 20.56 -4.21
N ALA A 557 10.00 19.44 -4.81
CA ALA A 557 9.52 18.12 -4.48
C ALA A 557 9.82 17.75 -3.01
N LYS A 558 11.04 18.01 -2.53
CA LYS A 558 11.45 17.77 -1.15
C LYS A 558 10.68 18.62 -0.14
N GLU A 559 10.42 19.88 -0.46
CA GLU A 559 9.62 20.76 0.38
C GLU A 559 8.16 20.31 0.49
N ASN A 560 7.58 19.81 -0.61
CA ASN A 560 6.20 19.38 -0.68
C ASN A 560 5.97 17.96 -0.12
N ALA A 561 7.00 17.13 -0.03
CA ALA A 561 6.91 15.73 0.43
C ALA A 561 6.22 15.59 1.80
N LYS A 562 6.41 16.56 2.71
CA LYS A 562 5.80 16.55 4.06
C LYS A 562 4.28 16.51 4.07
N TYR A 563 3.63 17.02 3.01
CA TYR A 563 2.17 17.08 2.96
C TYR A 563 1.53 15.73 2.68
N TRP A 564 2.25 14.80 2.04
CA TRP A 564 1.75 13.46 1.71
C TRP A 564 1.52 12.55 2.94
N TYR A 565 2.09 12.92 4.08
CA TYR A 565 1.86 12.25 5.37
C TYR A 565 0.56 12.71 6.05
N GLY A 566 -0.19 13.61 5.44
CA GLY A 566 -1.46 14.15 5.90
C GLY A 566 -2.68 13.55 5.20
N ASP A 567 -3.77 14.27 5.33
CA ASP A 567 -5.05 13.94 4.72
C ASP A 567 -5.03 14.27 3.22
N PHE A 568 -5.70 13.46 2.44
CA PHE A 568 -5.86 13.60 0.99
C PHE A 568 -7.32 13.90 0.65
N TYR A 569 -7.56 14.91 -0.18
CA TYR A 569 -8.90 15.28 -0.65
C TYR A 569 -8.85 15.48 -2.17
N PRO A 570 -9.53 14.64 -2.97
CA PRO A 570 -9.76 14.93 -4.39
C PRO A 570 -10.66 16.16 -4.51
N LEU A 571 -10.24 17.14 -5.33
CA LEU A 571 -11.01 18.35 -5.61
C LEU A 571 -11.76 18.26 -6.94
N THR A 572 -11.39 17.30 -7.77
CA THR A 572 -12.05 16.96 -9.04
C THR A 572 -12.28 15.46 -9.13
N THR A 573 -12.99 15.01 -10.16
CA THR A 573 -13.06 13.57 -10.47
C THR A 573 -11.68 13.05 -10.87
N LEU A 574 -11.38 11.78 -10.54
CA LEU A 574 -10.07 11.16 -10.76
C LEU A 574 -10.07 10.28 -12.02
N ALA A 575 -10.50 10.83 -13.16
CA ALA A 575 -10.47 10.12 -14.44
C ALA A 575 -9.12 10.29 -15.16
N PRO A 576 -8.68 9.33 -15.99
CA PRO A 576 -7.40 9.41 -16.70
C PRO A 576 -7.42 10.28 -17.97
N SER A 577 -8.58 10.83 -18.37
CA SER A 577 -8.76 11.56 -19.61
C SER A 577 -7.86 12.79 -19.72
N ALA A 578 -7.20 12.98 -20.87
CA ALA A 578 -6.40 14.15 -21.21
C ALA A 578 -7.22 15.48 -21.30
N GLU A 579 -8.54 15.39 -21.40
CA GLU A 579 -9.46 16.53 -21.43
C GLU A 579 -9.78 17.08 -20.04
N GLN A 580 -9.37 16.38 -18.97
CA GLN A 580 -9.77 16.72 -17.61
C GLN A 580 -8.84 17.73 -16.95
N PHE A 581 -9.42 18.71 -16.25
CA PHE A 581 -8.72 19.47 -15.21
C PHE A 581 -8.68 18.62 -13.94
N LEU A 582 -7.48 18.28 -13.47
CA LEU A 582 -7.30 17.50 -12.26
C LEU A 582 -6.80 18.36 -11.12
N ALA A 583 -7.40 18.25 -9.93
CA ALA A 583 -6.90 18.90 -8.72
C ALA A 583 -7.14 18.06 -7.48
N PHE A 584 -6.22 18.18 -6.51
CA PHE A 584 -6.33 17.56 -5.20
C PHE A 584 -5.68 18.42 -4.11
N GLN A 585 -6.08 18.19 -2.88
CA GLN A 585 -5.55 18.86 -1.68
C GLN A 585 -4.90 17.83 -0.77
N LEU A 586 -3.76 18.20 -0.18
CA LEU A 586 -3.14 17.53 0.96
C LEU A 586 -3.18 18.48 2.15
N HIS A 587 -3.60 17.97 3.32
CA HIS A 587 -3.71 18.78 4.53
C HIS A 587 -2.99 18.13 5.70
N ARG A 588 -2.18 18.92 6.42
CA ARG A 588 -1.46 18.53 7.64
C ARG A 588 -2.08 19.31 8.81
N PRO A 589 -3.14 18.77 9.45
CA PRO A 589 -3.82 19.45 10.56
C PRO A 589 -2.88 19.67 11.75
N ASP A 590 -1.91 18.78 11.95
CA ASP A 590 -0.89 18.89 12.98
C ASP A 590 0.11 20.05 12.77
N LEU A 591 0.25 20.52 11.53
CA LEU A 591 1.12 21.65 11.16
C LEU A 591 0.33 22.93 10.87
N GLY A 592 -0.99 22.86 10.71
CA GLY A 592 -1.82 23.94 10.19
C GLY A 592 -1.45 24.35 8.74
N GLU A 593 -0.90 23.40 7.97
CA GLU A 593 -0.38 23.62 6.62
C GLU A 593 -0.99 22.64 5.62
N GLY A 594 -0.94 22.97 4.33
CA GLY A 594 -1.30 22.04 3.27
C GLY A 594 -0.81 22.48 1.90
N LEU A 595 -1.14 21.64 0.93
CA LEU A 595 -0.78 21.77 -0.47
C LEU A 595 -2.01 21.47 -1.34
N VAL A 596 -2.31 22.33 -2.29
CA VAL A 596 -3.18 22.02 -3.42
C VAL A 596 -2.29 21.85 -4.65
N THR A 597 -2.54 20.78 -5.42
CA THR A 597 -1.89 20.56 -6.71
C THR A 597 -2.97 20.48 -7.77
N ALA A 598 -2.79 21.21 -8.86
CA ALA A 598 -3.72 21.26 -9.98
C ALA A 598 -2.99 21.11 -11.32
N PHE A 599 -3.64 20.46 -12.27
CA PHE A 599 -3.14 20.22 -13.62
C PHE A 599 -4.21 20.58 -14.66
N ARG A 600 -3.82 21.40 -15.64
CA ARG A 600 -4.53 21.54 -16.91
C ARG A 600 -3.87 20.64 -17.93
N ARG A 601 -4.50 19.51 -18.24
CA ARG A 601 -4.00 18.49 -19.15
C ARG A 601 -4.00 18.95 -20.61
N PRO A 602 -3.28 18.26 -21.51
CA PRO A 602 -3.06 18.72 -22.90
C PRO A 602 -4.33 19.04 -23.69
N GLU A 603 -5.39 18.26 -23.51
CA GLU A 603 -6.66 18.43 -24.23
C GLU A 603 -7.71 19.21 -23.41
N CYS A 604 -7.39 19.63 -22.19
CA CYS A 604 -8.34 20.25 -21.28
C CYS A 604 -8.76 21.65 -21.78
N ALA A 605 -10.05 21.82 -22.10
CA ALA A 605 -10.62 23.10 -22.49
C ALA A 605 -10.80 24.07 -21.31
N THR A 606 -10.97 23.53 -20.09
CA THR A 606 -11.20 24.32 -18.86
C THR A 606 -9.90 25.01 -18.44
N ILE A 607 -9.93 26.34 -18.31
CA ILE A 607 -8.75 27.15 -17.92
C ILE A 607 -8.60 27.29 -16.40
N GLY A 608 -9.63 26.97 -15.63
CA GLY A 608 -9.62 27.04 -14.17
C GLY A 608 -10.93 26.57 -13.56
N ILE A 609 -10.86 26.26 -12.27
CA ILE A 609 -11.99 25.82 -11.44
C ILE A 609 -11.98 26.60 -10.14
N ILE A 610 -13.13 26.61 -9.44
CA ILE A 610 -13.21 27.03 -8.05
C ILE A 610 -13.44 25.75 -7.22
N ALA A 611 -12.56 25.50 -6.26
CA ALA A 611 -12.56 24.27 -5.45
C ALA A 611 -12.63 24.60 -3.96
N GLY A 612 -13.65 24.09 -3.26
CA GLY A 612 -13.75 24.17 -1.80
C GLY A 612 -12.69 23.29 -1.14
N LEU A 613 -11.89 23.88 -0.24
CA LEU A 613 -10.89 23.14 0.52
C LEU A 613 -11.54 22.44 1.72
N SER A 614 -10.84 21.45 2.28
CA SER A 614 -11.35 20.65 3.41
C SER A 614 -10.39 20.70 4.60
N GLY A 615 -10.95 20.48 5.81
CA GLY A 615 -10.14 20.32 7.03
C GLY A 615 -9.55 21.62 7.61
N LEU A 616 -9.92 22.79 7.08
CA LEU A 616 -9.43 24.07 7.56
C LEU A 616 -10.21 24.56 8.79
N LYS A 617 -9.57 25.42 9.59
CA LYS A 617 -10.25 26.13 10.68
C LYS A 617 -10.96 27.35 10.11
N ALA A 618 -12.29 27.36 10.15
CA ALA A 618 -13.12 28.42 9.56
C ALA A 618 -12.75 29.84 10.03
N GLY A 619 -12.37 30.02 11.30
CA GLY A 619 -12.00 31.30 11.89
C GLY A 619 -10.54 31.72 11.70
N ALA A 620 -9.70 30.87 11.14
CA ALA A 620 -8.30 31.16 10.93
C ALA A 620 -8.03 31.88 9.59
N GLN A 621 -6.98 32.69 9.54
CA GLN A 621 -6.44 33.24 8.29
C GLN A 621 -5.31 32.35 7.78
N TYR A 622 -5.28 32.15 6.48
CA TYR A 622 -4.25 31.37 5.81
C TYR A 622 -3.49 32.24 4.82
N ARG A 623 -2.15 32.13 4.86
CA ARG A 623 -1.26 32.66 3.84
C ARG A 623 -1.17 31.60 2.73
N LEU A 624 -1.42 31.99 1.48
CA LEU A 624 -1.37 31.14 0.32
C LEU A 624 -0.20 31.58 -0.59
N GLU A 625 0.61 30.61 -1.02
CA GLU A 625 1.63 30.77 -2.06
C GLU A 625 1.19 30.02 -3.32
N MET A 626 0.83 30.71 -4.36
CA MET A 626 0.47 30.17 -5.66
C MET A 626 1.68 30.14 -6.56
N ILE A 627 2.05 28.98 -7.10
CA ILE A 627 3.29 28.75 -7.83
C ILE A 627 2.98 28.03 -9.14
N GLY A 628 3.08 28.72 -10.26
CA GLY A 628 2.93 28.17 -11.62
C GLY A 628 4.15 27.36 -12.08
N ASP A 629 4.22 27.06 -13.36
CA ASP A 629 5.32 26.29 -13.95
C ASP A 629 6.65 27.07 -13.99
N ASP A 630 6.59 28.40 -13.93
CA ASP A 630 7.78 29.27 -13.81
C ASP A 630 8.41 29.25 -12.39
N ARG A 631 7.80 28.52 -11.45
CA ARG A 631 8.20 28.40 -10.04
C ARG A 631 8.33 29.75 -9.30
N LYS A 632 7.63 30.79 -9.78
CA LYS A 632 7.60 32.10 -9.08
C LYS A 632 6.35 32.18 -8.21
N PRO A 633 6.49 32.41 -6.89
CA PRO A 633 5.33 32.48 -6.02
C PRO A 633 4.61 33.84 -6.13
N SER A 634 3.31 33.81 -6.20
CA SER A 634 2.44 34.93 -5.85
C SER A 634 1.80 34.64 -4.49
N VAL A 635 1.63 35.66 -3.66
CA VAL A 635 1.19 35.50 -2.27
C VAL A 635 -0.12 36.25 -2.07
N THR A 636 -1.08 35.57 -1.41
CA THR A 636 -2.33 36.17 -0.96
C THR A 636 -2.74 35.61 0.40
N THR A 637 -3.83 36.12 0.96
CA THR A 637 -4.42 35.61 2.22
C THR A 637 -5.91 35.43 2.05
N ALA A 638 -6.46 34.42 2.72
CA ALA A 638 -7.89 34.17 2.78
C ALA A 638 -8.28 33.54 4.11
N SER A 639 -9.55 33.69 4.52
CA SER A 639 -10.04 32.99 5.72
C SER A 639 -10.27 31.51 5.40
N GLY A 640 -10.15 30.65 6.43
CA GLY A 640 -10.49 29.24 6.28
C GLY A 640 -11.96 29.05 5.84
N ARG A 641 -12.88 29.91 6.31
CA ARG A 641 -14.27 29.90 5.88
C ARG A 641 -14.40 30.16 4.38
N ASP A 642 -13.76 31.22 3.87
CA ASP A 642 -13.86 31.55 2.44
C ASP A 642 -13.28 30.43 1.58
N LEU A 643 -12.15 29.84 2.00
CA LEU A 643 -11.52 28.73 1.30
C LEU A 643 -12.39 27.45 1.28
N MET A 644 -13.19 27.22 2.33
CA MET A 644 -14.08 26.06 2.39
C MET A 644 -15.42 26.32 1.69
N ASP A 645 -16.04 27.47 1.93
CA ASP A 645 -17.42 27.74 1.51
C ASP A 645 -17.49 28.34 0.10
N SER A 646 -16.61 29.33 -0.20
CA SER A 646 -16.54 29.99 -1.52
C SER A 646 -15.53 29.32 -2.44
N GLY A 647 -14.56 28.63 -1.89
CA GLY A 647 -13.52 27.90 -2.60
C GLY A 647 -12.31 28.75 -3.00
N LEU A 648 -11.27 28.05 -3.45
CA LEU A 648 -10.05 28.61 -4.01
C LEU A 648 -10.09 28.56 -5.53
N GLU A 649 -9.84 29.71 -6.19
CA GLU A 649 -9.68 29.74 -7.66
C GLU A 649 -8.34 29.11 -8.06
N LEU A 650 -8.40 28.08 -8.91
CA LEU A 650 -7.26 27.38 -9.49
C LEU A 650 -7.27 27.65 -10.99
N ARG A 651 -6.45 28.61 -11.46
CA ARG A 651 -6.40 29.03 -12.85
C ARG A 651 -5.04 28.70 -13.48
N ILE A 652 -5.06 27.98 -14.58
CA ILE A 652 -3.88 27.58 -15.37
C ILE A 652 -4.12 27.98 -16.82
N PRO A 653 -3.55 29.13 -17.28
CA PRO A 653 -3.81 29.66 -18.64
C PRO A 653 -3.35 28.73 -19.75
N ASP A 654 -2.17 28.13 -19.60
CA ASP A 654 -1.54 27.32 -20.62
C ASP A 654 -1.95 25.86 -20.52
N LYS A 655 -2.13 25.17 -21.65
CA LYS A 655 -2.33 23.74 -21.72
C LYS A 655 -1.02 22.99 -21.45
N ARG A 656 -1.14 21.82 -20.86
CA ARG A 656 -0.08 21.05 -20.23
C ARG A 656 0.63 21.93 -19.19
N GLY A 657 -0.17 22.50 -18.30
CA GLY A 657 0.34 23.35 -17.22
C GLY A 657 -0.04 22.85 -15.85
N SER A 658 0.71 23.25 -14.84
CA SER A 658 0.48 22.87 -13.44
C SER A 658 0.51 24.10 -12.51
N LEU A 659 -0.20 23.96 -11.39
CA LEU A 659 -0.25 24.96 -10.32
C LEU A 659 -0.15 24.22 -8.98
N ILE A 660 0.73 24.70 -8.09
CA ILE A 660 0.68 24.33 -6.70
C ILE A 660 0.30 25.54 -5.84
N VAL A 661 -0.47 25.29 -4.79
CA VAL A 661 -0.81 26.30 -3.79
C VAL A 661 -0.44 25.75 -2.40
N ARG A 662 0.62 26.28 -1.82
CA ARG A 662 0.96 26.01 -0.43
C ARG A 662 0.18 26.96 0.47
N TYR A 663 -0.46 26.44 1.48
CA TYR A 663 -1.13 27.28 2.45
C TYR A 663 -0.70 26.96 3.87
N LYS A 664 -0.69 28.02 4.70
CA LYS A 664 -0.30 27.92 6.10
C LYS A 664 -1.16 28.82 6.97
N GLU A 665 -1.65 28.26 8.07
CA GLU A 665 -2.37 29.00 9.10
C GLU A 665 -1.48 30.13 9.65
N MET A 666 -1.99 31.34 9.64
CA MET A 666 -1.31 32.49 10.21
C MET A 666 -1.54 32.50 11.72
N ALA A 667 -0.45 32.74 12.48
CA ALA A 667 -0.60 32.92 13.93
C ALA A 667 -1.53 34.09 14.20
N GLY A 668 -2.75 33.82 14.69
CA GLY A 668 -3.63 34.84 15.23
C GLY A 668 -2.94 35.47 16.46
N ARG A 669 -3.25 36.76 16.76
CA ARG A 669 -2.91 37.32 18.07
C ARG A 669 -3.43 36.35 19.13
N ALA A 670 -2.50 35.77 19.90
CA ALA A 670 -2.77 34.71 20.85
C ALA A 670 -4.01 34.98 21.73
N PRO A 671 -5.01 34.07 21.73
CA PRO A 671 -5.75 33.79 22.94
C PRO A 671 -4.75 33.10 23.90
N LYS A 672 -4.78 33.47 25.15
CA LYS A 672 -3.92 32.92 26.20
C LYS A 672 -3.92 31.38 26.14
N ALA A 673 -2.69 30.84 26.06
CA ALA A 673 -2.27 29.47 26.37
C ALA A 673 -3.22 28.34 25.92
N ALA A 674 -3.02 27.86 24.71
CA ALA A 674 -3.35 26.48 24.37
C ALA A 674 -2.27 25.53 24.91
N PRO A 675 -2.61 24.32 25.37
CA PRO A 675 -1.65 23.40 25.93
C PRO A 675 -0.60 23.02 24.88
N ASP A 676 0.64 22.89 25.34
CA ASP A 676 1.84 22.57 24.58
C ASP A 676 1.69 21.22 23.83
N LEU A 677 1.40 21.28 22.54
CA LEU A 677 1.30 20.11 21.66
C LEU A 677 2.63 19.36 21.45
N ARG A 678 3.75 19.83 22.05
CA ARG A 678 4.97 19.04 22.20
C ARG A 678 4.82 17.90 23.19
N ALA A 679 3.72 17.89 23.95
CA ALA A 679 3.37 16.84 24.89
C ALA A 679 2.56 15.68 24.28
N LEU A 680 2.29 15.66 22.99
CA LEU A 680 1.93 14.43 22.29
C LEU A 680 3.20 13.55 22.23
N LYS A 681 3.58 13.05 23.43
CA LYS A 681 4.37 11.83 23.52
C LYS A 681 3.71 10.81 22.62
N PRO A 682 4.48 10.03 21.84
CA PRO A 682 3.95 8.83 21.23
C PRO A 682 3.22 8.10 22.36
N PHE A 683 1.95 7.79 22.14
CA PHE A 683 1.12 7.08 23.13
C PHE A 683 1.95 5.98 23.77
N GLY A 684 2.12 6.08 25.07
CA GLY A 684 2.73 5.23 26.07
C GLY A 684 3.83 4.24 25.65
N ARG A 685 4.90 4.32 26.38
CA ARG A 685 5.80 3.17 26.54
C ARG A 685 5.05 1.90 26.90
#